data_51d5d107f65bc37876625b88550ddf60
#
_entry.id   51d5d107f65bc37876625b88550ddf60
#
_cell.length_a   1.000
_cell.length_b   1.000
_cell.length_c   1.000
_cell.angle_alpha   90.00
_cell.angle_beta   90.00
_cell.angle_gamma   90.00
#
_symmetry.space_group_name_H-M   'P 1'
#
loop_
_entity.id
_entity.type
_entity.pdbx_description
1 polymer ?
#
loop_
_entity_poly.entity_id
_entity_poly.type
_entity_poly.pdbx_seq_one_letter_code
_entity_poly.pdbx_strand_id
1 'polypeptide(L)'
;MRNDETLVQEAEEAITAYLDEQLQRGAIDTGLFEKARQNVIRNLRSWLEDLHIDVLSPHLKQGIRQAIEDQKWPILTEVFIDEITFGTAGIRGKAAMTDDELQRLNEEGLDAVILKGPNTLNNVVLLLKSAGVARYAASHGLLSIVIGYDSRVQGRAFAQLITRLFLANGLKVYLFDEACPYPEMTFAIPYLHADMGILISASHNDRRYNGYKLSAGTGSQFEPAVRSVIYNDYIRKMTTADIEMMDLSEAGADPDFPHNPRNPHNKLVFLGGKERLDNTEYYDRPLIDIHQPHLNHIKKFIIDPDMLKKWADKVQVGYCAFHGAGRKAVPRLLADFGFRHVRIIRKHGLNDLNGLFPAFQDNPEQQPDPGDKAAAEIAVNAYKAEHGEYAFSKQDILIGTDPDADRTALVIKVPREQQSIFNNKTYRLLDADDAWTLLLWYRLNRQAETHGGVLPDVDRSFIVLSHITTDALVRLAMKYDVGVIKTWVGFAMIANAVQKIWAGNDLDDSKYRDMIYQMIGMRGRPRRFNIGCLEQSNGFSILGGPPPSPTALGEGGHVRDKDGIFASILLAEVAAYAKSQGLTLFHLLDEHIYLDPDIGYFVTYYESTPQWGEFKGLEGLTTKIDILRRCVKLSKQVQSGQSLTLAGTRVLESEIFSVGKYAEAHRWADFPDEGIRFYLDEDRWSYLTVRPSGTSQCLRYHIQLKAQNLTRDNIIQKKVDTNRLAQRMISGIRSMVEIEG
;
A
#
# COMPACT_ATOMS: atom_id res chain seq x y z
N MET A 1 -31.80 24.53 -21.75
CA MET A 1 -31.06 24.04 -20.56
C MET A 1 -31.84 24.52 -19.33
N ARG A 2 -32.18 23.61 -18.40
CA ARG A 2 -32.75 23.99 -17.11
C ARG A 2 -31.75 24.87 -16.37
N ASN A 3 -32.19 25.85 -15.57
CA ASN A 3 -31.32 26.67 -14.75
C ASN A 3 -30.71 25.79 -13.64
N ASP A 4 -29.45 26.01 -13.29
CA ASP A 4 -28.73 25.25 -12.24
C ASP A 4 -29.45 25.33 -10.89
N GLU A 5 -30.07 26.47 -10.58
CA GLU A 5 -30.85 26.65 -9.35
C GLU A 5 -32.06 25.71 -9.27
N THR A 6 -32.78 25.52 -10.39
CA THR A 6 -33.88 24.56 -10.48
C THR A 6 -33.39 23.10 -10.34
N LEU A 7 -32.27 22.77 -10.98
CA LEU A 7 -31.66 21.43 -10.88
C LEU A 7 -31.19 21.14 -9.45
N VAL A 8 -30.58 22.08 -8.78
CA VAL A 8 -30.15 21.94 -7.38
C VAL A 8 -31.35 21.76 -6.46
N GLN A 9 -32.44 22.48 -6.67
CA GLN A 9 -33.67 22.33 -5.88
C GLN A 9 -34.32 20.94 -6.10
N GLU A 10 -34.44 20.48 -7.34
CA GLU A 10 -34.90 19.13 -7.66
C GLU A 10 -34.03 18.04 -6.99
N ALA A 11 -32.71 18.22 -7.03
CA ALA A 11 -31.76 17.34 -6.39
C ALA A 11 -31.91 17.32 -4.87
N GLU A 12 -32.10 18.50 -4.24
CA GLU A 12 -32.30 18.64 -2.79
C GLU A 12 -33.53 17.87 -2.31
N GLU A 13 -34.67 18.05 -3.00
CA GLU A 13 -35.91 17.35 -2.68
C GLU A 13 -35.75 15.82 -2.82
N ALA A 14 -35.18 15.37 -3.94
CA ALA A 14 -35.01 13.95 -4.23
C ALA A 14 -33.96 13.27 -3.33
N ILE A 15 -32.83 13.90 -3.08
CA ILE A 15 -31.80 13.37 -2.17
C ILE A 15 -32.32 13.33 -0.73
N THR A 16 -33.08 14.35 -0.29
CA THR A 16 -33.70 14.33 1.04
C THR A 16 -34.66 13.15 1.15
N ALA A 17 -35.56 12.96 0.16
CA ALA A 17 -36.47 11.81 0.15
C ALA A 17 -35.73 10.45 0.14
N TYR A 18 -34.65 10.34 -0.63
CA TYR A 18 -33.79 9.15 -0.63
C TYR A 18 -33.18 8.90 0.76
N LEU A 19 -32.64 9.92 1.41
CA LEU A 19 -32.04 9.80 2.75
C LEU A 19 -33.09 9.46 3.82
N ASP A 20 -34.31 10.06 3.74
CA ASP A 20 -35.42 9.72 4.63
C ASP A 20 -35.83 8.23 4.50
N GLU A 21 -35.87 7.71 3.29
CA GLU A 21 -36.11 6.29 3.05
C GLU A 21 -35.02 5.41 3.68
N GLN A 22 -33.74 5.77 3.48
CA GLN A 22 -32.62 5.01 4.06
C GLN A 22 -32.67 5.02 5.60
N LEU A 23 -33.02 6.15 6.22
CA LEU A 23 -33.16 6.28 7.67
C LEU A 23 -34.34 5.44 8.19
N GLN A 24 -35.50 5.49 7.53
CA GLN A 24 -36.68 4.70 7.91
C GLN A 24 -36.46 3.19 7.83
N ARG A 25 -35.63 2.75 6.86
CA ARG A 25 -35.23 1.34 6.71
C ARG A 25 -34.13 0.92 7.69
N GLY A 26 -33.58 1.85 8.46
CA GLY A 26 -32.43 1.59 9.34
C GLY A 26 -31.10 1.35 8.62
N ALA A 27 -31.03 1.66 7.31
CA ALA A 27 -29.83 1.51 6.49
C ALA A 27 -28.76 2.56 6.84
N ILE A 28 -29.17 3.70 7.43
CA ILE A 28 -28.27 4.74 7.96
C ILE A 28 -28.75 5.18 9.35
N ASP A 29 -27.79 5.65 10.18
CA ASP A 29 -28.14 6.25 11.48
C ASP A 29 -28.47 7.75 11.32
N THR A 30 -29.07 8.34 12.38
CA THR A 30 -29.45 9.76 12.40
C THR A 30 -28.26 10.68 12.17
N GLY A 31 -27.09 10.35 12.71
CA GLY A 31 -25.88 11.19 12.58
C GLY A 31 -25.40 11.25 11.13
N LEU A 32 -25.41 10.12 10.42
CA LEU A 32 -25.05 10.05 9.02
C LEU A 32 -26.10 10.71 8.12
N PHE A 33 -27.39 10.56 8.47
CA PHE A 33 -28.49 11.24 7.80
C PHE A 33 -28.32 12.76 7.84
N GLU A 34 -28.12 13.36 9.04
CA GLU A 34 -27.96 14.82 9.20
C GLU A 34 -26.71 15.33 8.47
N LYS A 35 -25.60 14.59 8.56
CA LYS A 35 -24.37 14.93 7.84
C LYS A 35 -24.59 14.91 6.32
N ALA A 36 -25.21 13.85 5.78
CA ALA A 36 -25.45 13.72 4.36
C ALA A 36 -26.38 14.82 3.85
N ARG A 37 -27.51 15.04 4.54
CA ARG A 37 -28.48 16.08 4.21
C ARG A 37 -27.85 17.48 4.13
N GLN A 38 -26.96 17.82 5.11
CA GLN A 38 -26.32 19.13 5.15
C GLN A 38 -25.22 19.26 4.09
N ASN A 39 -24.33 18.25 3.98
CA ASN A 39 -23.13 18.36 3.18
C ASN A 39 -23.37 18.18 1.68
N VAL A 40 -24.20 17.21 1.29
CA VAL A 40 -24.39 16.86 -0.12
C VAL A 40 -24.89 18.05 -0.91
N ILE A 41 -25.96 18.70 -0.45
CA ILE A 41 -26.56 19.83 -1.17
C ILE A 41 -25.66 21.05 -1.16
N ARG A 42 -25.03 21.34 -0.01
CA ARG A 42 -24.06 22.46 0.09
C ARG A 42 -22.90 22.29 -0.90
N ASN A 43 -22.31 21.09 -0.94
CA ASN A 43 -21.18 20.83 -1.81
C ASN A 43 -21.57 20.77 -3.29
N LEU A 44 -22.74 20.17 -3.61
CA LEU A 44 -23.28 20.14 -4.96
C LEU A 44 -23.52 21.56 -5.51
N ARG A 45 -24.17 22.42 -4.72
CA ARG A 45 -24.42 23.83 -5.06
C ARG A 45 -23.11 24.57 -5.27
N SER A 46 -22.17 24.47 -4.33
CA SER A 46 -20.86 25.11 -4.41
C SER A 46 -20.10 24.74 -5.68
N TRP A 47 -20.14 23.48 -6.11
CA TRP A 47 -19.45 23.03 -7.31
C TRP A 47 -20.14 23.47 -8.61
N LEU A 48 -21.44 23.57 -8.64
CA LEU A 48 -22.19 24.09 -9.81
C LEU A 48 -22.07 25.61 -9.96
N GLU A 49 -22.00 26.35 -8.86
CA GLU A 49 -21.90 27.82 -8.87
C GLU A 49 -20.48 28.36 -9.08
N ASP A 50 -19.45 27.56 -8.82
CA ASP A 50 -18.03 27.97 -8.94
C ASP A 50 -17.60 28.14 -10.41
N LEU A 51 -17.43 29.41 -10.83
CA LEU A 51 -17.08 29.75 -12.20
C LEU A 51 -15.65 29.31 -12.61
N HIS A 52 -14.72 29.15 -11.66
CA HIS A 52 -13.36 28.71 -11.94
C HIS A 52 -13.31 27.24 -12.35
N ILE A 53 -14.27 26.43 -11.90
CA ILE A 53 -14.38 25.03 -12.31
C ILE A 53 -14.56 24.89 -13.83
N ASP A 54 -15.29 25.82 -14.47
CA ASP A 54 -15.48 25.80 -15.93
C ASP A 54 -14.17 25.97 -16.71
N VAL A 55 -13.17 26.64 -16.12
CA VAL A 55 -11.82 26.81 -16.69
C VAL A 55 -10.95 25.60 -16.38
N LEU A 56 -11.01 25.08 -15.17
CA LEU A 56 -10.16 23.97 -14.69
C LEU A 56 -10.61 22.59 -15.23
N SER A 57 -11.91 22.45 -15.51
CA SER A 57 -12.53 21.20 -15.98
C SER A 57 -13.80 21.50 -16.77
N PRO A 58 -13.69 21.83 -18.07
CA PRO A 58 -14.80 22.38 -18.86
C PRO A 58 -16.12 21.57 -18.86
N HIS A 59 -16.01 20.24 -18.75
CA HIS A 59 -17.17 19.33 -18.80
C HIS A 59 -17.61 18.78 -17.44
N LEU A 60 -16.99 19.20 -16.33
CA LEU A 60 -17.27 18.66 -14.99
C LEU A 60 -18.72 18.93 -14.59
N LYS A 61 -19.20 20.17 -14.73
CA LYS A 61 -20.59 20.53 -14.38
C LYS A 61 -21.62 19.81 -15.26
N GLN A 62 -21.27 19.53 -16.51
CA GLN A 62 -22.13 18.73 -17.39
C GLN A 62 -22.32 17.32 -16.84
N GLY A 63 -21.26 16.66 -16.35
CA GLY A 63 -21.34 15.35 -15.71
C GLY A 63 -22.23 15.36 -14.45
N ILE A 64 -22.15 16.43 -13.64
CA ILE A 64 -23.03 16.60 -12.47
C ILE A 64 -24.51 16.75 -12.91
N ARG A 65 -24.80 17.64 -13.88
CA ARG A 65 -26.15 17.85 -14.40
C ARG A 65 -26.73 16.54 -14.94
N GLN A 66 -25.97 15.78 -15.71
CA GLN A 66 -26.41 14.51 -16.24
C GLN A 66 -26.71 13.48 -15.13
N ALA A 67 -25.91 13.43 -14.08
CA ALA A 67 -26.17 12.53 -12.96
C ALA A 67 -27.45 12.90 -12.19
N ILE A 68 -27.80 14.21 -12.10
CA ILE A 68 -29.07 14.67 -11.54
C ILE A 68 -30.25 14.28 -12.46
N GLU A 69 -30.14 14.53 -13.76
CA GLU A 69 -31.16 14.17 -14.75
C GLU A 69 -31.40 12.65 -14.81
N ASP A 70 -30.33 11.86 -14.66
CA ASP A 70 -30.37 10.40 -14.58
C ASP A 70 -30.83 9.87 -13.20
N GLN A 71 -31.13 10.75 -12.23
CA GLN A 71 -31.60 10.41 -10.88
C GLN A 71 -30.64 9.50 -10.09
N LYS A 72 -29.32 9.67 -10.24
CA LYS A 72 -28.29 8.84 -9.60
C LYS A 72 -28.07 9.24 -8.13
N TRP A 73 -29.14 9.34 -7.33
CA TRP A 73 -29.11 9.88 -5.97
C TRP A 73 -28.12 9.17 -5.03
N PRO A 74 -28.02 7.83 -5.02
CA PRO A 74 -27.03 7.14 -4.17
C PRO A 74 -25.59 7.53 -4.51
N ILE A 75 -25.26 7.59 -5.81
CA ILE A 75 -23.90 7.93 -6.28
C ILE A 75 -23.62 9.42 -6.05
N LEU A 76 -24.57 10.31 -6.33
CA LEU A 76 -24.44 11.74 -6.01
C LEU A 76 -24.20 11.96 -4.51
N THR A 77 -24.92 11.23 -3.66
CA THR A 77 -24.69 11.31 -2.21
C THR A 77 -23.28 10.85 -1.83
N GLU A 78 -22.78 9.75 -2.37
CA GLU A 78 -21.41 9.27 -2.13
C GLU A 78 -20.37 10.30 -2.59
N VAL A 79 -20.56 10.92 -3.74
CA VAL A 79 -19.62 11.85 -4.36
C VAL A 79 -19.57 13.19 -3.64
N PHE A 80 -20.66 13.67 -3.02
CA PHE A 80 -20.77 15.00 -2.44
C PHE A 80 -20.86 15.07 -0.92
N ILE A 81 -20.94 13.93 -0.21
CA ILE A 81 -21.06 13.93 1.27
C ILE A 81 -19.81 14.43 2.00
N ASP A 82 -18.64 14.15 1.47
CA ASP A 82 -17.34 14.48 2.03
C ASP A 82 -16.37 14.99 0.95
N GLU A 83 -15.20 15.45 1.38
CA GLU A 83 -14.04 15.61 0.51
C GLU A 83 -13.04 14.48 0.74
N ILE A 84 -12.33 14.10 -0.31
CA ILE A 84 -11.29 13.09 -0.24
C ILE A 84 -10.09 13.59 0.59
N THR A 85 -9.60 12.77 1.52
CA THR A 85 -8.55 13.12 2.48
C THR A 85 -7.35 12.16 2.43
N PHE A 86 -6.27 12.50 3.16
CA PHE A 86 -5.13 11.60 3.29
C PHE A 86 -5.48 10.38 4.14
N GLY A 87 -5.30 9.19 3.56
CA GLY A 87 -5.27 7.92 4.27
C GLY A 87 -3.85 7.55 4.74
N THR A 88 -3.65 6.27 5.11
CA THR A 88 -2.34 5.75 5.54
C THR A 88 -1.24 5.81 4.48
N ALA A 89 -1.61 5.69 3.21
CA ALA A 89 -0.67 5.61 2.09
C ALA A 89 -0.97 6.66 1.01
N GLY A 90 -1.26 7.91 1.42
CA GLY A 90 -1.63 8.99 0.52
C GLY A 90 -3.16 9.14 0.36
N ILE A 91 -3.58 9.94 -0.62
CA ILE A 91 -4.97 10.09 -1.03
C ILE A 91 -5.29 8.98 -2.02
N ARG A 92 -6.41 8.29 -1.87
CA ARG A 92 -6.95 7.35 -2.85
C ARG A 92 -8.44 7.59 -3.02
N GLY A 93 -8.90 7.58 -4.26
CA GLY A 93 -10.31 7.77 -4.58
C GLY A 93 -10.67 7.25 -5.95
N LYS A 94 -11.95 7.05 -6.16
CA LYS A 94 -12.46 6.66 -7.47
C LYS A 94 -12.25 7.81 -8.46
N ALA A 95 -11.57 7.55 -9.57
CA ALA A 95 -11.47 8.47 -10.70
C ALA A 95 -12.70 8.36 -11.62
N ALA A 96 -13.41 7.22 -11.54
CA ALA A 96 -14.69 6.97 -12.19
C ALA A 96 -15.58 6.15 -11.24
N MET A 97 -16.86 6.45 -11.18
CA MET A 97 -17.80 5.76 -10.30
C MET A 97 -18.27 4.41 -10.87
N THR A 98 -18.29 4.30 -12.20
CA THR A 98 -18.73 3.11 -12.94
C THR A 98 -17.67 2.70 -13.98
N ASP A 99 -17.79 1.47 -14.50
CA ASP A 99 -16.92 1.00 -15.57
C ASP A 99 -17.15 1.75 -16.88
N ASP A 100 -18.36 2.16 -17.19
CA ASP A 100 -18.68 2.99 -18.36
C ASP A 100 -18.02 4.38 -18.25
N GLU A 101 -18.03 4.97 -17.07
CA GLU A 101 -17.32 6.22 -16.82
C GLU A 101 -15.81 6.04 -16.92
N LEU A 102 -15.27 4.91 -16.46
CA LEU A 102 -13.84 4.60 -16.57
C LEU A 102 -13.42 4.45 -18.04
N GLN A 103 -14.25 3.80 -18.85
CA GLN A 103 -13.99 3.66 -20.28
C GLN A 103 -13.98 5.04 -20.96
N ARG A 104 -14.99 5.89 -20.67
CA ARG A 104 -15.02 7.26 -21.19
C ARG A 104 -13.81 8.09 -20.73
N LEU A 105 -13.43 7.98 -19.46
CA LEU A 105 -12.22 8.66 -18.94
C LEU A 105 -10.95 8.20 -19.68
N ASN A 106 -10.87 6.91 -20.03
CA ASN A 106 -9.76 6.36 -20.77
C ASN A 106 -9.71 6.88 -22.23
N GLU A 107 -10.86 7.00 -22.89
CA GLU A 107 -10.97 7.38 -24.30
C GLU A 107 -10.93 8.89 -24.53
N GLU A 108 -11.62 9.66 -23.68
CA GLU A 108 -11.84 11.11 -23.85
C GLU A 108 -10.85 11.95 -22.99
N GLY A 109 -10.10 11.32 -22.07
CA GLY A 109 -9.16 12.03 -21.20
C GLY A 109 -9.80 12.74 -20.01
N LEU A 110 -9.07 13.72 -19.46
CA LEU A 110 -9.50 14.44 -18.24
C LEU A 110 -10.78 15.28 -18.45
N ASP A 111 -11.12 15.59 -19.68
CA ASP A 111 -12.32 16.37 -20.04
C ASP A 111 -13.56 15.50 -20.28
N ALA A 112 -13.47 14.17 -20.07
CA ALA A 112 -14.61 13.27 -20.18
C ALA A 112 -15.80 13.74 -19.34
N VAL A 113 -17.02 13.65 -19.94
CA VAL A 113 -18.28 13.95 -19.28
C VAL A 113 -18.66 12.77 -18.38
N ILE A 114 -18.14 12.78 -17.16
CA ILE A 114 -18.40 11.81 -16.10
C ILE A 114 -18.70 12.51 -14.79
N LEU A 115 -19.30 11.81 -13.82
CA LEU A 115 -19.54 12.40 -12.51
C LEU A 115 -18.26 12.60 -11.73
N LYS A 116 -17.95 13.85 -11.42
CA LYS A 116 -16.81 14.29 -10.62
C LYS A 116 -17.32 15.17 -9.47
N GLY A 117 -16.72 15.03 -8.30
CA GLY A 117 -17.05 15.85 -7.13
C GLY A 117 -15.96 15.78 -6.06
N PRO A 118 -16.17 16.37 -4.87
CA PRO A 118 -15.15 16.53 -3.84
C PRO A 118 -14.63 15.19 -3.27
N ASN A 119 -15.43 14.13 -3.32
CA ASN A 119 -15.05 12.79 -2.84
C ASN A 119 -14.58 11.86 -3.97
N THR A 120 -14.19 12.39 -5.13
CA THR A 120 -13.60 11.62 -6.24
C THR A 120 -12.22 12.16 -6.58
N LEU A 121 -11.36 11.31 -7.15
CA LEU A 121 -10.08 11.77 -7.65
C LEU A 121 -10.26 12.32 -9.08
N ASN A 122 -10.18 13.61 -9.22
CA ASN A 122 -10.37 14.33 -10.48
C ASN A 122 -9.41 15.52 -10.59
N ASN A 123 -9.41 16.17 -11.75
CA ASN A 123 -8.52 17.30 -12.04
C ASN A 123 -8.66 18.46 -11.04
N VAL A 124 -9.87 18.86 -10.67
CA VAL A 124 -10.10 19.95 -9.71
C VAL A 124 -9.58 19.59 -8.33
N VAL A 125 -9.91 18.39 -7.84
CA VAL A 125 -9.43 17.90 -6.53
C VAL A 125 -7.91 17.81 -6.50
N LEU A 126 -7.27 17.27 -7.54
CA LEU A 126 -5.81 17.19 -7.62
C LEU A 126 -5.14 18.55 -7.63
N LEU A 127 -5.71 19.51 -8.36
CA LEU A 127 -5.21 20.88 -8.40
C LEU A 127 -5.33 21.55 -7.03
N LEU A 128 -6.47 21.44 -6.35
CA LEU A 128 -6.64 21.99 -4.99
C LEU A 128 -5.65 21.39 -3.98
N LYS A 129 -5.47 20.05 -4.02
CA LYS A 129 -4.50 19.37 -3.13
C LYS A 129 -3.07 19.83 -3.44
N SER A 130 -2.70 19.92 -4.73
CA SER A 130 -1.37 20.34 -5.17
C SER A 130 -1.10 21.82 -4.90
N ALA A 131 -2.10 22.70 -5.01
CA ALA A 131 -1.97 24.10 -4.66
C ALA A 131 -1.65 24.30 -3.15
N GLY A 132 -2.33 23.54 -2.29
CA GLY A 132 -2.00 23.52 -0.86
C GLY A 132 -0.59 22.99 -0.57
N VAL A 133 -0.15 21.93 -1.26
CA VAL A 133 1.23 21.42 -1.15
C VAL A 133 2.24 22.44 -1.67
N ALA A 134 1.97 23.16 -2.77
CA ALA A 134 2.84 24.21 -3.28
C ALA A 134 2.95 25.38 -2.29
N ARG A 135 1.86 25.78 -1.66
CA ARG A 135 1.85 26.81 -0.61
C ARG A 135 2.61 26.39 0.65
N TYR A 136 2.49 25.11 1.05
CA TYR A 136 3.31 24.52 2.10
C TYR A 136 4.79 24.58 1.72
N ALA A 137 5.14 24.16 0.50
CA ALA A 137 6.50 24.19 -0.01
C ALA A 137 7.09 25.61 0.05
N ALA A 138 6.38 26.60 -0.46
CA ALA A 138 6.81 28.00 -0.45
C ALA A 138 7.06 28.51 0.98
N SER A 139 6.19 28.16 1.95
CA SER A 139 6.34 28.58 3.34
C SER A 139 7.48 27.90 4.09
N HIS A 140 7.99 26.77 3.58
CA HIS A 140 9.09 26.00 4.17
C HIS A 140 10.39 26.08 3.35
N GLY A 141 10.43 26.91 2.30
CA GLY A 141 11.61 27.06 1.43
C GLY A 141 11.92 25.79 0.61
N LEU A 142 10.92 24.94 0.34
CA LEU A 142 11.07 23.77 -0.52
C LEU A 142 10.90 24.21 -1.97
N LEU A 143 11.78 23.78 -2.84
CA LEU A 143 11.99 24.43 -4.12
C LEU A 143 11.98 23.45 -5.29
N SER A 144 11.92 22.15 -5.02
CA SER A 144 11.95 21.09 -6.04
C SER A 144 11.06 19.90 -5.70
N ILE A 145 10.53 19.27 -6.74
CA ILE A 145 9.63 18.14 -6.61
C ILE A 145 9.86 17.10 -7.69
N VAL A 146 9.81 15.82 -7.32
CA VAL A 146 9.78 14.68 -8.24
C VAL A 146 8.32 14.25 -8.43
N ILE A 147 7.89 14.10 -9.69
CA ILE A 147 6.53 13.68 -10.03
C ILE A 147 6.59 12.42 -10.90
N GLY A 148 5.90 11.37 -10.47
CA GLY A 148 5.76 10.12 -11.20
C GLY A 148 4.30 9.68 -11.27
N TYR A 149 4.06 8.60 -12.00
CA TYR A 149 2.75 7.97 -12.14
C TYR A 149 2.91 6.48 -12.46
N ASP A 150 1.88 5.69 -12.12
CA ASP A 150 1.81 4.28 -12.50
C ASP A 150 0.99 4.07 -13.79
N SER A 151 0.60 2.82 -14.07
CA SER A 151 -0.13 2.45 -15.30
C SER A 151 -1.61 2.82 -15.31
N ARG A 152 -2.15 3.40 -14.24
CA ARG A 152 -3.61 3.66 -14.11
C ARG A 152 -4.12 4.67 -15.14
N VAL A 153 -5.41 4.54 -15.47
CA VAL A 153 -6.11 5.42 -16.41
C VAL A 153 -5.83 6.88 -16.04
N GLN A 154 -5.41 7.66 -17.04
CA GLN A 154 -5.04 9.08 -16.95
C GLN A 154 -3.91 9.41 -15.94
N GLY A 155 -3.13 8.43 -15.45
CA GLY A 155 -2.01 8.68 -14.55
C GLY A 155 -1.02 9.72 -15.09
N ARG A 156 -0.62 9.59 -16.37
CA ARG A 156 0.25 10.56 -17.07
C ARG A 156 -0.38 11.96 -17.14
N ALA A 157 -1.64 12.05 -17.56
CA ALA A 157 -2.32 13.34 -17.71
C ALA A 157 -2.48 14.06 -16.37
N PHE A 158 -2.80 13.34 -15.30
CA PHE A 158 -2.83 13.89 -13.93
C PHE A 158 -1.43 14.36 -13.48
N ALA A 159 -0.37 13.60 -13.76
CA ALA A 159 1.00 14.00 -13.43
C ALA A 159 1.41 15.29 -14.18
N GLN A 160 1.10 15.39 -15.47
CA GLN A 160 1.33 16.60 -16.25
C GLN A 160 0.50 17.81 -15.76
N LEU A 161 -0.76 17.56 -15.37
CA LEU A 161 -1.64 18.60 -14.82
C LEU A 161 -1.05 19.23 -13.56
N ILE A 162 -0.65 18.41 -12.58
CA ILE A 162 -0.06 18.94 -11.34
C ILE A 162 1.34 19.52 -11.58
N THR A 163 2.09 19.05 -12.55
CA THR A 163 3.37 19.63 -12.98
C THR A 163 3.20 21.07 -13.41
N ARG A 164 2.18 21.39 -14.21
CA ARG A 164 1.86 22.75 -14.64
C ARG A 164 1.60 23.69 -13.45
N LEU A 165 0.94 23.20 -12.42
CA LEU A 165 0.69 23.96 -11.18
C LEU A 165 1.98 24.18 -10.40
N PHE A 166 2.82 23.15 -10.17
CA PHE A 166 4.05 23.32 -9.41
C PHE A 166 5.04 24.25 -10.12
N LEU A 167 5.13 24.18 -11.45
CA LEU A 167 5.91 25.13 -12.24
C LEU A 167 5.41 26.57 -12.11
N ALA A 168 4.10 26.82 -12.17
CA ALA A 168 3.51 28.13 -11.96
C ALA A 168 3.83 28.70 -10.57
N ASN A 169 3.94 27.82 -9.57
CA ASN A 169 4.31 28.19 -8.19
C ASN A 169 5.83 28.23 -7.94
N GLY A 170 6.65 28.25 -8.98
CA GLY A 170 8.08 28.49 -8.90
C GLY A 170 8.95 27.28 -8.52
N LEU A 171 8.41 26.06 -8.52
CA LEU A 171 9.19 24.87 -8.21
C LEU A 171 9.91 24.32 -9.45
N LYS A 172 11.11 23.78 -9.25
CA LYS A 172 11.75 22.89 -10.20
C LYS A 172 11.05 21.53 -10.16
N VAL A 173 10.63 21.02 -11.31
CA VAL A 173 9.93 19.75 -11.43
C VAL A 173 10.78 18.72 -12.15
N TYR A 174 10.97 17.56 -11.53
CA TYR A 174 11.48 16.35 -12.16
C TYR A 174 10.30 15.43 -12.46
N LEU A 175 9.93 15.32 -13.73
CA LEU A 175 8.77 14.53 -14.20
C LEU A 175 9.22 13.24 -14.86
N PHE A 176 8.70 12.10 -14.41
CA PHE A 176 8.95 10.83 -15.09
C PHE A 176 8.36 10.83 -16.51
N ASP A 177 9.17 10.40 -17.47
CA ASP A 177 8.84 10.31 -18.91
C ASP A 177 7.93 9.10 -19.23
N GLU A 178 7.95 8.09 -18.38
CA GLU A 178 7.11 6.90 -18.44
C GLU A 178 6.54 6.53 -17.06
N ALA A 179 5.56 5.62 -17.05
CA ALA A 179 5.07 5.06 -15.79
C ALA A 179 6.22 4.42 -15.00
N CYS A 180 6.39 4.82 -13.76
CA CYS A 180 7.52 4.43 -12.92
C CYS A 180 7.07 3.69 -11.65
N PRO A 181 7.92 2.77 -11.14
CA PRO A 181 7.73 2.20 -9.82
C PRO A 181 7.78 3.26 -8.72
N TYR A 182 6.92 3.11 -7.70
CA TYR A 182 6.95 3.99 -6.53
C TYR A 182 8.33 4.00 -5.84
N PRO A 183 9.00 2.83 -5.62
CA PRO A 183 10.34 2.82 -5.04
C PRO A 183 11.39 3.58 -5.88
N GLU A 184 11.26 3.58 -7.19
CA GLU A 184 12.17 4.34 -8.04
C GLU A 184 11.94 5.86 -7.89
N MET A 185 10.68 6.29 -7.81
CA MET A 185 10.36 7.70 -7.52
C MET A 185 10.87 8.12 -6.14
N THR A 186 10.68 7.29 -5.11
CA THR A 186 11.19 7.59 -3.77
C THR A 186 12.72 7.55 -3.68
N PHE A 187 13.38 6.72 -4.50
CA PHE A 187 14.84 6.74 -4.67
C PHE A 187 15.32 8.02 -5.36
N ALA A 188 14.60 8.49 -6.37
CA ALA A 188 14.97 9.70 -7.13
C ALA A 188 15.03 10.95 -6.24
N ILE A 189 14.17 11.05 -5.21
CA ILE A 189 14.12 12.22 -4.32
C ILE A 189 15.46 12.49 -3.64
N PRO A 190 16.01 11.61 -2.80
CA PRO A 190 17.31 11.81 -2.17
C PRO A 190 18.49 11.77 -3.17
N TYR A 191 18.37 11.00 -4.27
CA TYR A 191 19.42 10.91 -5.29
C TYR A 191 19.62 12.22 -6.04
N LEU A 192 18.54 12.94 -6.33
CA LEU A 192 18.54 14.25 -7.02
C LEU A 192 18.58 15.43 -6.04
N HIS A 193 18.63 15.17 -4.72
CA HIS A 193 18.49 16.19 -3.68
C HIS A 193 17.22 17.03 -3.84
N ALA A 194 16.13 16.39 -4.27
CA ALA A 194 14.83 17.03 -4.36
C ALA A 194 14.17 17.14 -2.97
N ASP A 195 13.32 18.15 -2.78
CA ASP A 195 12.73 18.46 -1.48
C ASP A 195 11.50 17.60 -1.17
N MET A 196 10.81 17.10 -2.19
CA MET A 196 9.62 16.26 -2.05
C MET A 196 9.32 15.48 -3.33
N GLY A 197 8.32 14.61 -3.27
CA GLY A 197 7.85 13.87 -4.44
C GLY A 197 6.38 13.51 -4.37
N ILE A 198 5.79 13.27 -5.54
CA ILE A 198 4.41 12.81 -5.70
C ILE A 198 4.37 11.67 -6.70
N LEU A 199 3.68 10.59 -6.35
CA LEU A 199 3.29 9.56 -7.31
C LEU A 199 1.77 9.56 -7.48
N ILE A 200 1.33 9.67 -8.72
CA ILE A 200 -0.07 9.46 -9.10
C ILE A 200 -0.31 7.96 -9.21
N SER A 201 -0.88 7.38 -8.15
CA SER A 201 -1.12 5.94 -8.03
C SER A 201 -2.09 5.63 -6.89
N ALA A 202 -2.93 4.63 -7.08
CA ALA A 202 -3.69 3.98 -6.03
C ALA A 202 -3.15 2.57 -5.70
N SER A 203 -1.89 2.25 -6.10
CA SER A 203 -1.24 0.95 -5.84
C SER A 203 -2.14 -0.22 -6.31
N HIS A 204 -2.54 -1.10 -5.40
CA HIS A 204 -3.33 -2.30 -5.66
C HIS A 204 -4.87 -2.11 -5.67
N ASN A 205 -5.41 -0.91 -5.49
CA ASN A 205 -6.87 -0.70 -5.60
C ASN A 205 -7.38 -1.09 -6.99
N ASP A 206 -8.67 -1.40 -7.10
CA ASP A 206 -9.27 -1.76 -8.38
C ASP A 206 -9.10 -0.65 -9.45
N ARG A 207 -9.44 -0.98 -10.70
CA ARG A 207 -9.17 -0.14 -11.88
C ARG A 207 -9.81 1.26 -11.86
N ARG A 208 -10.92 1.44 -11.11
CA ARG A 208 -11.63 2.73 -11.02
C ARG A 208 -10.91 3.75 -10.15
N TYR A 209 -9.97 3.29 -9.31
CA TYR A 209 -9.24 4.16 -8.40
C TYR A 209 -8.00 4.77 -9.04
N ASN A 210 -7.69 5.98 -8.61
CA ASN A 210 -6.37 6.56 -8.73
C ASN A 210 -5.99 7.25 -7.40
N GLY A 211 -4.81 7.82 -7.29
CA GLY A 211 -4.35 8.35 -6.01
C GLY A 211 -3.24 9.38 -6.13
N TYR A 212 -2.83 9.87 -4.95
CA TYR A 212 -1.82 10.90 -4.79
C TYR A 212 -0.97 10.58 -3.56
N LYS A 213 0.20 9.97 -3.77
CA LYS A 213 1.16 9.63 -2.72
C LYS A 213 2.18 10.76 -2.57
N LEU A 214 2.24 11.39 -1.39
CA LEU A 214 3.14 12.52 -1.12
C LEU A 214 4.31 12.06 -0.25
N SER A 215 5.54 12.31 -0.72
CA SER A 215 6.80 11.94 -0.07
C SER A 215 7.64 13.17 0.25
N ALA A 216 8.34 13.12 1.38
CA ALA A 216 9.28 14.15 1.84
C ALA A 216 10.65 14.02 1.13
N GLY A 217 11.53 14.98 1.30
CA GLY A 217 12.90 15.00 0.75
C GLY A 217 13.77 13.80 1.14
N THR A 218 13.36 13.05 2.16
CA THR A 218 13.99 11.79 2.56
C THR A 218 13.59 10.58 1.70
N GLY A 219 12.61 10.73 0.79
CA GLY A 219 11.98 9.63 0.06
C GLY A 219 10.93 8.86 0.87
N SER A 220 10.77 9.10 2.17
CA SER A 220 9.68 8.53 2.97
C SER A 220 8.38 9.34 2.79
N GLN A 221 7.24 8.73 3.09
CA GLN A 221 6.01 9.52 3.24
C GLN A 221 6.16 10.53 4.38
N PHE A 222 5.53 11.69 4.26
CA PHE A 222 5.47 12.64 5.36
C PHE A 222 4.87 12.00 6.61
N GLU A 223 5.42 12.36 7.78
CA GLU A 223 4.86 11.94 9.08
C GLU A 223 3.37 12.30 9.18
N PRO A 224 2.54 11.50 9.84
CA PRO A 224 1.10 11.78 9.98
C PRO A 224 0.80 13.17 10.54
N ALA A 225 1.58 13.62 11.53
CA ALA A 225 1.43 14.96 12.11
C ALA A 225 1.68 16.06 11.07
N VAL A 226 2.75 15.94 10.25
CA VAL A 226 3.06 16.89 9.18
C VAL A 226 2.00 16.84 8.09
N ARG A 227 1.52 15.66 7.70
CA ARG A 227 0.41 15.54 6.74
C ARG A 227 -0.87 16.22 7.24
N SER A 228 -1.16 16.12 8.53
CA SER A 228 -2.29 16.83 9.14
C SER A 228 -2.14 18.34 9.04
N VAL A 229 -0.93 18.87 9.26
CA VAL A 229 -0.63 20.32 9.07
C VAL A 229 -0.80 20.70 7.58
N ILE A 230 -0.19 19.94 6.65
CA ILE A 230 -0.34 20.19 5.20
C ILE A 230 -1.82 20.23 4.82
N TYR A 231 -2.61 19.28 5.31
CA TYR A 231 -4.02 19.20 4.99
C TYR A 231 -4.84 20.35 5.61
N ASN A 232 -4.75 20.54 6.92
CA ASN A 232 -5.62 21.47 7.65
C ASN A 232 -5.23 22.94 7.44
N ASP A 233 -3.92 23.23 7.39
CA ASP A 233 -3.42 24.61 7.37
C ASP A 233 -3.17 25.13 5.96
N TYR A 234 -2.99 24.23 4.99
CA TYR A 234 -2.70 24.64 3.62
C TYR A 234 -3.79 24.15 2.64
N ILE A 235 -4.05 22.84 2.54
CA ILE A 235 -4.96 22.29 1.51
C ILE A 235 -6.40 22.76 1.72
N ARG A 236 -6.95 22.65 2.93
CA ARG A 236 -8.35 23.03 3.22
C ARG A 236 -8.65 24.51 3.05
N LYS A 237 -7.62 25.33 2.98
CA LYS A 237 -7.75 26.78 2.77
C LYS A 237 -7.69 27.17 1.28
N MET A 238 -7.43 26.21 0.38
CA MET A 238 -7.37 26.48 -1.05
C MET A 238 -8.75 26.56 -1.66
N THR A 239 -8.91 27.48 -2.58
CA THR A 239 -10.07 27.61 -3.47
C THR A 239 -9.65 27.44 -4.92
N THR A 240 -10.59 27.22 -5.80
CA THR A 240 -10.34 27.10 -7.26
C THR A 240 -9.76 28.40 -7.84
N ALA A 241 -10.04 29.55 -7.23
CA ALA A 241 -9.47 30.85 -7.60
C ALA A 241 -7.97 30.98 -7.28
N ASP A 242 -7.43 30.16 -6.37
CA ASP A 242 -6.00 30.16 -6.00
C ASP A 242 -5.14 29.32 -6.98
N ILE A 243 -5.75 28.68 -7.98
CA ILE A 243 -5.05 27.76 -8.88
C ILE A 243 -4.44 28.52 -10.04
N GLU A 244 -3.12 28.52 -10.09
CA GLU A 244 -2.32 29.02 -11.20
C GLU A 244 -1.64 27.86 -11.92
N MET A 245 -1.61 27.92 -13.26
CA MET A 245 -0.99 26.89 -14.11
C MET A 245 -0.11 27.55 -15.17
N MET A 246 1.01 26.91 -15.47
CA MET A 246 1.93 27.28 -16.55
C MET A 246 1.88 26.23 -17.66
N ASP A 247 2.08 26.65 -18.90
CA ASP A 247 2.30 25.68 -19.97
C ASP A 247 3.68 25.00 -19.81
N LEU A 248 3.75 23.70 -20.07
CA LEU A 248 5.01 22.95 -19.93
C LEU A 248 6.10 23.47 -20.86
N SER A 249 5.74 24.02 -22.02
CA SER A 249 6.67 24.62 -22.99
C SER A 249 7.34 25.91 -22.49
N GLU A 250 6.72 26.59 -21.53
CA GLU A 250 7.25 27.85 -20.96
C GLU A 250 8.31 27.62 -19.87
N ALA A 251 8.42 26.37 -19.36
CA ALA A 251 9.40 26.04 -18.33
C ALA A 251 10.84 26.05 -18.88
N GLY A 252 11.80 26.46 -18.07
CA GLY A 252 13.22 26.37 -18.38
C GLY A 252 13.70 24.92 -18.58
N ALA A 253 14.78 24.74 -19.35
CA ALA A 253 15.26 23.42 -19.78
C ALA A 253 16.59 22.97 -19.13
N ASP A 254 17.26 23.78 -18.33
CA ASP A 254 18.58 23.48 -17.77
C ASP A 254 18.49 22.51 -16.58
N PRO A 255 19.04 21.28 -16.67
CA PRO A 255 19.00 20.28 -15.60
C PRO A 255 19.92 20.63 -14.42
N ASP A 256 21.07 21.26 -14.68
CA ASP A 256 22.12 21.54 -13.70
C ASP A 256 21.93 22.86 -12.97
N PHE A 257 20.77 23.47 -13.14
CA PHE A 257 20.49 24.75 -12.53
C PHE A 257 20.51 24.62 -11.00
N PRO A 258 21.49 25.23 -10.33
CA PRO A 258 21.53 25.22 -8.88
C PRO A 258 20.27 25.95 -8.40
N HIS A 259 19.67 25.37 -7.39
CA HIS A 259 18.49 25.93 -6.80
C HIS A 259 18.74 27.36 -6.34
N ASN A 260 18.27 28.32 -7.11
CA ASN A 260 18.39 29.72 -6.81
C ASN A 260 17.01 30.33 -6.58
N PRO A 261 16.61 30.61 -5.33
CA PRO A 261 15.30 31.19 -5.03
C PRO A 261 15.06 32.56 -5.70
N ARG A 262 16.11 33.20 -6.22
CA ARG A 262 16.02 34.46 -6.95
C ARG A 262 15.86 34.29 -8.45
N ASN A 263 15.96 33.07 -8.98
CA ASN A 263 15.74 32.83 -10.40
C ASN A 263 14.27 32.53 -10.66
N PRO A 264 13.52 33.40 -11.37
CA PRO A 264 12.12 33.20 -11.66
C PRO A 264 11.84 32.12 -12.70
N HIS A 265 12.88 31.51 -13.29
CA HIS A 265 12.71 30.50 -14.32
C HIS A 265 12.48 29.14 -13.71
N ASN A 266 11.26 28.69 -13.76
CA ASN A 266 10.84 27.35 -13.37
C ASN A 266 11.45 26.32 -14.34
N LYS A 267 11.94 25.20 -13.82
CA LYS A 267 12.66 24.22 -14.59
C LYS A 267 11.88 22.91 -14.67
N LEU A 268 11.74 22.37 -15.87
CA LEU A 268 11.21 21.05 -16.14
C LEU A 268 12.33 20.14 -16.63
N VAL A 269 12.56 19.04 -15.90
CA VAL A 269 13.55 18.01 -16.21
C VAL A 269 12.83 16.66 -16.26
N PHE A 270 13.08 15.85 -17.29
CA PHE A 270 12.50 14.53 -17.37
C PHE A 270 13.38 13.47 -16.72
N LEU A 271 12.73 12.48 -16.09
CA LEU A 271 13.35 11.30 -15.50
C LEU A 271 12.92 10.06 -16.28
N GLY A 272 13.81 9.07 -16.37
CA GLY A 272 13.47 7.80 -17.04
C GLY A 272 14.69 6.94 -17.26
N GLY A 273 14.69 6.20 -18.37
CA GLY A 273 15.83 5.46 -18.87
C GLY A 273 16.71 6.31 -19.78
N LYS A 274 17.57 5.65 -20.58
CA LYS A 274 18.45 6.36 -21.53
C LYS A 274 17.71 6.99 -22.69
N GLU A 275 16.54 6.45 -23.03
CA GLU A 275 15.73 6.87 -24.18
C GLU A 275 14.37 7.32 -23.67
N ARG A 276 13.84 8.37 -24.27
CA ARG A 276 12.47 8.81 -24.01
C ARG A 276 11.49 7.84 -24.63
N LEU A 277 10.46 7.48 -23.90
CA LEU A 277 9.49 6.48 -24.35
C LEU A 277 8.11 7.06 -24.59
N ASP A 278 7.64 7.94 -23.73
CA ASP A 278 6.25 8.40 -23.72
C ASP A 278 6.07 9.89 -24.07
N ASN A 279 7.17 10.67 -24.13
CA ASN A 279 7.09 12.12 -24.25
C ASN A 279 7.88 12.67 -25.44
N THR A 280 7.35 12.50 -26.64
CA THR A 280 7.95 12.98 -27.89
C THR A 280 7.81 14.49 -28.10
N GLU A 281 6.90 15.15 -27.39
CA GLU A 281 6.60 16.58 -27.56
C GLU A 281 7.69 17.49 -26.96
N TYR A 282 8.50 16.96 -26.05
CA TYR A 282 9.49 17.71 -25.28
C TYR A 282 10.90 17.11 -25.39
N TYR A 283 11.29 16.66 -26.58
CA TYR A 283 12.61 16.07 -26.83
C TYR A 283 13.79 17.00 -26.57
N ASP A 284 13.59 18.29 -26.61
CA ASP A 284 14.58 19.31 -26.29
C ASP A 284 14.87 19.42 -24.79
N ARG A 285 14.03 18.81 -23.95
CA ARG A 285 14.20 18.84 -22.49
C ARG A 285 15.21 17.80 -22.05
N PRO A 286 16.02 18.11 -21.00
CA PRO A 286 16.95 17.13 -20.44
C PRO A 286 16.24 15.89 -19.90
N LEU A 287 16.86 14.73 -20.13
CA LEU A 287 16.45 13.44 -19.55
C LEU A 287 17.58 12.92 -18.66
N ILE A 288 17.27 12.70 -17.37
CA ILE A 288 18.18 12.07 -16.41
C ILE A 288 17.83 10.59 -16.32
N ASP A 289 18.80 9.70 -16.55
CA ASP A 289 18.65 8.28 -16.31
C ASP A 289 18.62 8.01 -14.81
N ILE A 290 17.45 7.63 -14.29
CA ILE A 290 17.25 7.23 -12.90
C ILE A 290 17.08 5.72 -12.75
N HIS A 291 16.70 5.01 -13.81
CA HIS A 291 16.52 3.57 -13.81
C HIS A 291 17.82 2.84 -13.45
N GLN A 292 18.90 3.15 -14.15
CA GLN A 292 20.16 2.45 -13.93
C GLN A 292 20.78 2.73 -12.53
N PRO A 293 20.81 3.96 -12.00
CA PRO A 293 21.18 4.22 -10.62
C PRO A 293 20.36 3.43 -9.59
N HIS A 294 19.04 3.38 -9.73
CA HIS A 294 18.18 2.62 -8.82
C HIS A 294 18.50 1.12 -8.87
N LEU A 295 18.58 0.52 -10.07
CA LEU A 295 18.95 -0.90 -10.22
C LEU A 295 20.34 -1.19 -9.64
N ASN A 296 21.31 -0.32 -9.87
CA ASN A 296 22.67 -0.48 -9.33
C ASN A 296 22.68 -0.33 -7.81
N HIS A 297 21.79 0.48 -7.24
CA HIS A 297 21.64 0.59 -5.80
C HIS A 297 21.10 -0.71 -5.19
N ILE A 298 20.07 -1.32 -5.77
CA ILE A 298 19.51 -2.60 -5.34
C ILE A 298 20.56 -3.72 -5.32
N LYS A 299 21.44 -3.75 -6.34
CA LYS A 299 22.48 -4.78 -6.46
C LYS A 299 23.44 -4.86 -5.26
N LYS A 300 23.59 -3.79 -4.47
CA LYS A 300 24.46 -3.75 -3.30
C LYS A 300 23.97 -4.61 -2.13
N PHE A 301 22.72 -5.06 -2.15
CA PHE A 301 22.05 -5.73 -1.04
C PHE A 301 21.97 -7.25 -1.16
N ILE A 302 22.51 -7.82 -2.23
CA ILE A 302 22.62 -9.28 -2.38
C ILE A 302 23.46 -9.83 -1.23
N ILE A 303 22.94 -10.89 -0.61
CA ILE A 303 23.46 -11.43 0.64
C ILE A 303 24.64 -12.38 0.37
N ASP A 304 24.50 -13.23 -0.66
CA ASP A 304 25.53 -14.20 -1.06
C ASP A 304 25.73 -14.21 -2.58
N PRO A 305 26.53 -13.27 -3.12
CA PRO A 305 26.77 -13.17 -4.56
C PRO A 305 27.43 -14.43 -5.17
N ASP A 306 28.27 -15.13 -4.43
CA ASP A 306 28.98 -16.32 -4.92
C ASP A 306 28.03 -17.53 -5.05
N MET A 307 27.14 -17.71 -4.09
CA MET A 307 26.06 -18.71 -4.18
C MET A 307 25.14 -18.36 -5.35
N LEU A 308 24.70 -17.13 -5.44
CA LEU A 308 23.79 -16.67 -6.48
C LEU A 308 24.38 -16.88 -7.88
N LYS A 309 25.65 -16.54 -8.09
CA LYS A 309 26.36 -16.75 -9.36
C LYS A 309 26.39 -18.22 -9.80
N LYS A 310 26.40 -19.18 -8.86
CA LYS A 310 26.43 -20.62 -9.16
C LYS A 310 25.06 -21.22 -9.39
N TRP A 311 24.01 -20.65 -8.78
CA TRP A 311 22.70 -21.31 -8.70
C TRP A 311 21.55 -20.54 -9.35
N ALA A 312 21.69 -19.25 -9.66
CA ALA A 312 20.63 -18.46 -10.27
C ALA A 312 20.14 -19.07 -11.61
N ASP A 313 21.05 -19.60 -12.43
CA ASP A 313 20.72 -20.25 -13.71
C ASP A 313 19.98 -21.59 -13.58
N LYS A 314 19.85 -22.14 -12.36
CA LYS A 314 19.10 -23.37 -12.07
C LYS A 314 17.66 -23.10 -11.64
N VAL A 315 17.33 -21.87 -11.28
CA VAL A 315 16.01 -21.49 -10.77
C VAL A 315 15.07 -21.18 -11.93
N GLN A 316 13.89 -21.78 -11.91
CA GLN A 316 12.80 -21.48 -12.86
C GLN A 316 11.91 -20.38 -12.26
N VAL A 317 11.92 -19.22 -12.84
CA VAL A 317 11.19 -18.04 -12.35
C VAL A 317 10.06 -17.66 -13.30
N GLY A 318 8.82 -17.55 -12.80
CA GLY A 318 7.73 -16.83 -13.45
C GLY A 318 7.68 -15.39 -12.95
N TYR A 319 7.27 -14.46 -13.80
CA TYR A 319 7.07 -13.06 -13.38
C TYR A 319 5.78 -12.50 -13.94
N CYS A 320 4.96 -11.87 -13.06
CA CYS A 320 3.73 -11.18 -13.36
C CYS A 320 3.80 -9.73 -12.85
N ALA A 321 3.72 -8.77 -13.76
CA ALA A 321 3.73 -7.35 -13.40
C ALA A 321 2.35 -6.80 -13.00
N PHE A 322 1.28 -7.57 -13.14
CA PHE A 322 -0.11 -7.12 -12.90
C PHE A 322 -0.41 -5.75 -13.54
N HIS A 323 -0.07 -5.60 -14.83
CA HIS A 323 -0.17 -4.36 -15.63
C HIS A 323 0.69 -3.19 -15.12
N GLY A 324 1.65 -3.45 -14.23
CA GLY A 324 2.35 -2.45 -13.46
C GLY A 324 3.73 -2.04 -13.95
N ALA A 325 4.28 -1.02 -13.29
CA ALA A 325 5.54 -0.38 -13.61
C ALA A 325 6.78 -1.26 -13.34
N GLY A 326 6.65 -2.33 -12.51
CA GLY A 326 7.74 -3.27 -12.24
C GLY A 326 8.20 -4.11 -13.44
N ARG A 327 7.46 -4.09 -14.54
CA ARG A 327 7.62 -4.94 -15.73
C ARG A 327 9.02 -4.93 -16.39
N LYS A 328 9.78 -3.85 -16.24
CA LYS A 328 11.14 -3.72 -16.78
C LYS A 328 12.20 -4.03 -15.71
N ALA A 329 12.02 -3.50 -14.51
CA ALA A 329 13.03 -3.53 -13.46
C ALA A 329 13.28 -4.95 -12.92
N VAL A 330 12.22 -5.70 -12.58
CA VAL A 330 12.37 -7.05 -12.02
C VAL A 330 13.01 -8.02 -13.01
N PRO A 331 12.53 -8.17 -14.27
CA PRO A 331 13.20 -9.05 -15.24
C PRO A 331 14.64 -8.64 -15.53
N ARG A 332 14.92 -7.34 -15.58
CA ARG A 332 16.28 -6.83 -15.79
C ARG A 332 17.22 -7.22 -14.67
N LEU A 333 16.83 -7.01 -13.42
CA LEU A 333 17.65 -7.40 -12.27
C LEU A 333 17.84 -8.93 -12.18
N LEU A 334 16.80 -9.72 -12.42
CA LEU A 334 16.92 -11.17 -12.49
C LEU A 334 17.97 -11.59 -13.53
N ALA A 335 17.93 -11.00 -14.73
CA ALA A 335 18.91 -11.28 -15.78
C ALA A 335 20.33 -10.84 -15.37
N ASP A 336 20.47 -9.67 -14.76
CA ASP A 336 21.77 -9.14 -14.29
C ASP A 336 22.43 -10.04 -13.21
N PHE A 337 21.60 -10.76 -12.41
CA PHE A 337 22.06 -11.73 -11.43
C PHE A 337 22.19 -13.18 -11.95
N GLY A 338 21.95 -13.39 -13.26
CA GLY A 338 22.19 -14.68 -13.92
C GLY A 338 21.01 -15.64 -13.91
N PHE A 339 19.81 -15.21 -13.53
CA PHE A 339 18.59 -15.99 -13.72
C PHE A 339 18.25 -16.06 -15.22
N ARG A 340 18.51 -17.21 -15.84
CA ARG A 340 18.33 -17.40 -17.29
C ARG A 340 16.97 -17.98 -17.66
N HIS A 341 16.29 -18.59 -16.72
CA HIS A 341 15.00 -19.24 -16.92
C HIS A 341 13.85 -18.41 -16.34
N VAL A 342 13.72 -17.16 -16.83
CA VAL A 342 12.67 -16.24 -16.46
C VAL A 342 11.58 -16.24 -17.53
N ARG A 343 10.34 -16.57 -17.14
CA ARG A 343 9.15 -16.52 -18.01
C ARG A 343 8.24 -15.39 -17.57
N ILE A 344 8.17 -14.38 -18.40
CA ILE A 344 7.29 -13.22 -18.19
C ILE A 344 5.88 -13.59 -18.66
N ILE A 345 4.87 -13.35 -17.83
CA ILE A 345 3.46 -13.60 -18.16
C ILE A 345 2.90 -12.39 -18.92
N ARG A 346 2.54 -12.59 -20.17
CA ARG A 346 1.98 -11.54 -21.06
C ARG A 346 0.49 -11.75 -21.34
N LYS A 347 0.00 -12.98 -21.14
CA LYS A 347 -1.40 -13.33 -21.38
C LYS A 347 -2.34 -12.32 -20.72
N HIS A 348 -3.41 -11.93 -21.41
CA HIS A 348 -4.36 -10.89 -20.97
C HIS A 348 -3.73 -9.52 -20.68
N GLY A 349 -2.58 -9.21 -21.31
CA GLY A 349 -1.88 -7.93 -21.14
C GLY A 349 -1.20 -7.75 -19.79
N LEU A 350 -1.01 -8.80 -18.98
CA LEU A 350 -0.44 -8.71 -17.62
C LEU A 350 0.93 -8.05 -17.54
N ASN A 351 1.66 -7.95 -18.66
CA ASN A 351 2.94 -7.23 -18.73
C ASN A 351 2.84 -5.88 -19.47
N ASP A 352 1.64 -5.42 -19.83
CA ASP A 352 1.42 -4.15 -20.49
C ASP A 352 1.00 -3.08 -19.49
N LEU A 353 1.43 -1.84 -19.70
CA LEU A 353 0.96 -0.69 -18.90
C LEU A 353 -0.47 -0.33 -19.35
N ASN A 354 -1.45 -0.96 -18.75
CA ASN A 354 -2.87 -0.77 -19.10
C ASN A 354 -3.71 -0.57 -17.86
N GLY A 355 -4.14 0.67 -17.63
CA GLY A 355 -4.92 1.06 -16.44
C GLY A 355 -6.34 0.51 -16.38
N LEU A 356 -6.85 -0.09 -17.45
CA LEU A 356 -8.13 -0.81 -17.45
C LEU A 356 -8.02 -2.22 -16.84
N PHE A 357 -6.80 -2.70 -16.60
CA PHE A 357 -6.51 -4.01 -16.00
C PHE A 357 -7.30 -5.16 -16.64
N PRO A 358 -7.12 -5.42 -17.96
CA PRO A 358 -7.95 -6.38 -18.70
C PRO A 358 -7.90 -7.81 -18.15
N ALA A 359 -6.88 -8.21 -17.41
CA ALA A 359 -6.83 -9.51 -16.76
C ALA A 359 -7.86 -9.66 -15.62
N PHE A 360 -8.45 -8.56 -15.16
CA PHE A 360 -9.44 -8.49 -14.07
C PHE A 360 -10.83 -8.07 -14.55
N GLN A 361 -11.08 -8.07 -15.87
CA GLN A 361 -12.36 -7.59 -16.45
C GLN A 361 -13.60 -8.39 -15.98
N ASP A 362 -13.45 -9.68 -15.68
CA ASP A 362 -14.55 -10.54 -15.23
C ASP A 362 -14.99 -10.23 -13.78
N ASN A 363 -14.13 -9.61 -13.00
CA ASN A 363 -14.42 -9.08 -11.68
C ASN A 363 -13.76 -7.69 -11.51
N PRO A 364 -14.47 -6.62 -11.93
CA PRO A 364 -13.90 -5.25 -11.93
C PRO A 364 -13.46 -4.72 -10.56
N GLU A 365 -13.98 -5.28 -9.48
CA GLU A 365 -13.61 -4.93 -8.10
C GLU A 365 -12.42 -5.74 -7.58
N GLN A 366 -11.94 -6.71 -8.36
CA GLN A 366 -10.74 -7.47 -8.01
C GLN A 366 -9.51 -6.57 -8.05
N GLN A 367 -8.77 -6.58 -6.96
CA GLN A 367 -7.55 -5.81 -6.81
C GLN A 367 -6.36 -6.53 -7.48
N PRO A 368 -5.50 -5.82 -8.23
CA PRO A 368 -4.27 -6.36 -8.80
C PRO A 368 -3.17 -6.46 -7.71
N ASP A 369 -3.48 -7.11 -6.60
CA ASP A 369 -2.60 -7.29 -5.46
C ASP A 369 -1.90 -8.65 -5.54
N PRO A 370 -0.56 -8.72 -5.68
CA PRO A 370 0.16 -9.98 -5.73
C PRO A 370 -0.01 -10.83 -4.46
N GLY A 371 -0.34 -10.20 -3.33
CA GLY A 371 -0.65 -10.86 -2.06
C GLY A 371 -2.10 -11.39 -1.95
N ASP A 372 -2.93 -11.16 -2.96
CA ASP A 372 -4.30 -11.68 -3.01
C ASP A 372 -4.36 -13.05 -3.69
N LYS A 373 -5.09 -14.00 -3.09
CA LYS A 373 -5.19 -15.38 -3.58
C LYS A 373 -5.84 -15.48 -4.96
N ALA A 374 -6.85 -14.66 -5.24
CA ALA A 374 -7.54 -14.69 -6.54
C ALA A 374 -6.68 -14.03 -7.63
N ALA A 375 -5.99 -12.94 -7.32
CA ALA A 375 -5.02 -12.34 -8.24
C ALA A 375 -3.88 -13.32 -8.55
N ALA A 376 -3.36 -14.03 -7.54
CA ALA A 376 -2.35 -15.06 -7.74
C ALA A 376 -2.86 -16.22 -8.63
N GLU A 377 -4.13 -16.63 -8.50
CA GLU A 377 -4.74 -17.64 -9.38
C GLU A 377 -4.87 -17.13 -10.82
N ILE A 378 -5.21 -15.87 -11.03
CA ILE A 378 -5.21 -15.24 -12.38
C ILE A 378 -3.81 -15.34 -13.00
N ALA A 379 -2.77 -14.98 -12.25
CA ALA A 379 -1.39 -15.07 -12.74
C ALA A 379 -0.97 -16.51 -13.08
N VAL A 380 -1.32 -17.48 -12.22
CA VAL A 380 -1.03 -18.91 -12.46
C VAL A 380 -1.77 -19.44 -13.69
N ASN A 381 -3.05 -19.12 -13.83
CA ASN A 381 -3.84 -19.55 -14.99
C ASN A 381 -3.33 -18.91 -16.28
N ALA A 382 -2.97 -17.64 -16.25
CA ALA A 382 -2.35 -16.97 -17.39
C ALA A 382 -1.00 -17.59 -17.76
N TYR A 383 -0.14 -17.90 -16.77
CA TYR A 383 1.12 -18.61 -17.01
C TYR A 383 0.90 -19.96 -17.70
N LYS A 384 -0.03 -20.77 -17.19
CA LYS A 384 -0.35 -22.09 -17.74
C LYS A 384 -0.91 -21.99 -19.17
N ALA A 385 -1.77 -21.01 -19.42
CA ALA A 385 -2.34 -20.78 -20.75
C ALA A 385 -1.29 -20.30 -21.77
N GLU A 386 -0.26 -19.57 -21.34
CA GLU A 386 0.80 -19.04 -22.21
C GLU A 386 1.95 -20.05 -22.41
N HIS A 387 2.39 -20.72 -21.33
CA HIS A 387 3.59 -21.56 -21.34
C HIS A 387 3.32 -23.05 -21.13
N GLY A 388 2.09 -23.44 -20.81
CA GLY A 388 1.66 -24.83 -20.61
C GLY A 388 1.84 -25.36 -19.20
N GLU A 389 1.04 -26.37 -18.85
CA GLU A 389 1.06 -27.07 -17.55
C GLU A 389 2.43 -27.69 -17.23
N TYR A 390 3.09 -28.26 -18.23
CA TYR A 390 4.41 -28.85 -18.03
C TYR A 390 5.45 -27.80 -17.62
N ALA A 391 5.47 -26.64 -18.25
CA ALA A 391 6.36 -25.55 -17.87
C ALA A 391 6.07 -25.08 -16.44
N PHE A 392 4.78 -24.96 -16.08
CA PHE A 392 4.38 -24.59 -14.72
C PHE A 392 4.81 -25.63 -13.68
N SER A 393 4.72 -26.94 -14.00
CA SER A 393 5.16 -27.99 -13.08
C SER A 393 6.66 -27.96 -12.76
N LYS A 394 7.47 -27.30 -13.60
CA LYS A 394 8.91 -27.08 -13.39
C LYS A 394 9.24 -25.79 -12.67
N GLN A 395 8.26 -24.89 -12.52
CA GLN A 395 8.45 -23.59 -11.90
C GLN A 395 8.85 -23.72 -10.43
N ASP A 396 9.91 -23.02 -10.00
CA ASP A 396 10.31 -22.99 -8.59
C ASP A 396 9.54 -21.88 -7.85
N ILE A 397 9.48 -20.68 -8.44
CA ILE A 397 8.75 -19.53 -7.91
C ILE A 397 8.07 -18.75 -9.04
N LEU A 398 6.91 -18.14 -8.76
CA LEU A 398 6.30 -17.11 -9.58
C LEU A 398 6.21 -15.82 -8.75
N ILE A 399 6.89 -14.78 -9.20
CA ILE A 399 6.95 -13.47 -8.55
C ILE A 399 5.83 -12.58 -9.13
N GLY A 400 5.06 -11.92 -8.27
CA GLY A 400 4.11 -10.87 -8.65
C GLY A 400 4.49 -9.53 -8.04
N THR A 401 4.28 -8.42 -8.78
CA THR A 401 4.37 -7.05 -8.24
C THR A 401 3.10 -6.28 -8.57
N ASP A 402 2.63 -5.42 -7.65
CA ASP A 402 1.46 -4.59 -7.88
C ASP A 402 1.74 -3.43 -8.88
N PRO A 403 0.70 -2.67 -9.31
CA PRO A 403 0.86 -1.68 -10.38
C PRO A 403 1.96 -0.64 -10.19
N ASP A 404 2.22 -0.17 -8.97
CA ASP A 404 3.32 0.74 -8.68
C ASP A 404 4.55 0.05 -8.06
N ALA A 405 4.55 -1.29 -8.05
CA ALA A 405 5.66 -2.16 -7.68
C ALA A 405 6.26 -1.90 -6.29
N ASP A 406 5.46 -1.38 -5.35
CA ASP A 406 5.89 -1.22 -3.96
C ASP A 406 5.68 -2.52 -3.15
N ARG A 407 4.93 -3.50 -3.69
CA ARG A 407 4.68 -4.82 -3.12
C ARG A 407 5.19 -5.94 -3.99
N THR A 408 5.51 -7.06 -3.35
CA THR A 408 5.80 -8.32 -4.03
C THR A 408 5.23 -9.50 -3.26
N ALA A 409 4.85 -10.55 -3.99
CA ALA A 409 4.51 -11.84 -3.42
C ALA A 409 4.98 -12.99 -4.31
N LEU A 410 5.05 -14.17 -3.73
CA LEU A 410 5.49 -15.39 -4.42
C LEU A 410 4.38 -16.44 -4.45
N VAL A 411 4.19 -17.05 -5.61
CA VAL A 411 3.54 -18.36 -5.69
C VAL A 411 4.63 -19.43 -5.72
N ILE A 412 4.53 -20.39 -4.81
CA ILE A 412 5.54 -21.44 -4.62
C ILE A 412 4.94 -22.83 -4.75
N LYS A 413 5.78 -23.79 -5.06
CA LYS A 413 5.40 -25.19 -5.20
C LYS A 413 5.12 -25.83 -3.83
N VAL A 414 4.05 -26.58 -3.72
CA VAL A 414 3.72 -27.39 -2.53
C VAL A 414 4.31 -28.79 -2.69
N PRO A 415 5.14 -29.27 -1.74
CA PRO A 415 5.64 -30.64 -1.72
C PRO A 415 4.49 -31.66 -1.73
N ARG A 416 4.69 -32.83 -2.36
CA ARG A 416 3.62 -33.83 -2.52
C ARG A 416 3.01 -34.26 -1.20
N GLU A 417 3.82 -34.49 -0.20
CA GLU A 417 3.43 -34.90 1.15
C GLU A 417 2.60 -33.86 1.91
N GLN A 418 2.61 -32.62 1.46
CA GLN A 418 1.87 -31.52 2.09
C GLN A 418 0.66 -31.03 1.26
N GLN A 419 0.44 -31.59 0.05
CA GLN A 419 -0.67 -31.12 -0.79
C GLN A 419 -2.05 -31.30 -0.16
N SER A 420 -2.22 -32.33 0.67
CA SER A 420 -3.47 -32.55 1.42
C SER A 420 -3.84 -31.39 2.36
N ILE A 421 -2.85 -30.62 2.84
CA ILE A 421 -3.08 -29.42 3.67
C ILE A 421 -3.79 -28.34 2.84
N PHE A 422 -3.52 -28.27 1.54
CA PHE A 422 -3.94 -27.22 0.62
C PHE A 422 -4.94 -27.72 -0.43
N ASN A 423 -5.89 -28.59 -0.04
CA ASN A 423 -6.92 -29.14 -0.93
C ASN A 423 -6.32 -29.77 -2.21
N ASN A 424 -5.20 -30.47 -2.07
CA ASN A 424 -4.44 -31.09 -3.14
C ASN A 424 -3.89 -30.14 -4.20
N LYS A 425 -3.82 -28.83 -3.91
CA LYS A 425 -3.15 -27.87 -4.80
C LYS A 425 -1.64 -28.14 -4.83
N THR A 426 -1.06 -28.08 -6.03
CA THR A 426 0.39 -28.29 -6.25
C THR A 426 1.22 -27.02 -6.06
N TYR A 427 0.55 -25.89 -5.82
CA TYR A 427 1.13 -24.58 -5.59
C TYR A 427 0.26 -23.80 -4.58
N ARG A 428 0.86 -22.80 -3.94
CA ARG A 428 0.15 -21.81 -3.13
C ARG A 428 0.81 -20.44 -3.22
N LEU A 429 0.04 -19.41 -2.97
CA LEU A 429 0.56 -18.10 -2.62
C LEU A 429 1.27 -18.21 -1.26
N LEU A 430 2.52 -17.77 -1.17
CA LEU A 430 3.26 -17.67 0.08
C LEU A 430 2.77 -16.45 0.83
N ASP A 431 2.35 -16.65 2.08
CA ASP A 431 1.93 -15.53 2.92
C ASP A 431 3.11 -14.58 3.16
N ALA A 432 2.85 -13.26 3.20
CA ALA A 432 3.89 -12.26 3.39
C ALA A 432 4.71 -12.49 4.67
N ASP A 433 4.04 -12.90 5.75
CA ASP A 433 4.66 -13.21 7.03
C ASP A 433 5.69 -14.34 6.93
N ASP A 434 5.36 -15.41 6.19
CA ASP A 434 6.30 -16.51 5.90
C ASP A 434 7.45 -16.05 5.01
N ALA A 435 7.15 -15.24 3.97
CA ALA A 435 8.16 -14.71 3.06
C ALA A 435 9.18 -13.83 3.80
N TRP A 436 8.71 -12.93 4.66
CA TRP A 436 9.60 -12.04 5.42
C TRP A 436 10.37 -12.77 6.51
N THR A 437 9.76 -13.76 7.18
CA THR A 437 10.44 -14.57 8.17
C THR A 437 11.57 -15.39 7.52
N LEU A 438 11.31 -15.96 6.36
CA LEU A 438 12.30 -16.72 5.60
C LEU A 438 13.44 -15.82 5.08
N LEU A 439 13.11 -14.61 4.58
CA LEU A 439 14.11 -13.66 4.11
C LEU A 439 15.01 -13.16 5.25
N LEU A 440 14.42 -12.81 6.40
CA LEU A 440 15.18 -12.37 7.57
C LEU A 440 16.06 -13.51 8.10
N TRP A 441 15.51 -14.74 8.22
CA TRP A 441 16.29 -15.90 8.61
C TRP A 441 17.48 -16.13 7.68
N TYR A 442 17.24 -16.13 6.36
CA TYR A 442 18.30 -16.33 5.38
C TYR A 442 19.42 -15.27 5.54
N ARG A 443 19.04 -14.01 5.68
CA ARG A 443 20.01 -12.93 5.90
C ARG A 443 20.86 -13.15 7.15
N LEU A 444 20.21 -13.41 8.29
CA LEU A 444 20.91 -13.60 9.57
C LEU A 444 21.77 -14.86 9.56
N ASN A 445 21.22 -15.96 9.05
CA ASN A 445 21.94 -17.25 8.98
C ASN A 445 23.17 -17.17 8.08
N ARG A 446 23.06 -16.58 6.87
CA ARG A 446 24.19 -16.45 5.96
C ARG A 446 25.28 -15.52 6.52
N GLN A 447 24.89 -14.44 7.16
CA GLN A 447 25.84 -13.56 7.83
C GLN A 447 26.58 -14.26 8.99
N ALA A 448 25.88 -15.04 9.79
CA ALA A 448 26.49 -15.82 10.85
C ALA A 448 27.45 -16.90 10.29
N GLU A 449 27.04 -17.66 9.28
CA GLU A 449 27.88 -18.69 8.64
C GLU A 449 29.18 -18.11 8.07
N THR A 450 29.12 -16.97 7.41
CA THR A 450 30.31 -16.31 6.84
C THR A 450 31.25 -15.72 7.88
N HIS A 451 30.80 -15.58 9.14
CA HIS A 451 31.58 -15.02 10.26
C HIS A 451 31.81 -16.03 11.40
N GLY A 452 31.87 -17.33 11.04
CA GLY A 452 32.23 -18.39 12.01
C GLY A 452 31.18 -18.65 13.09
N GLY A 453 29.91 -18.41 12.77
CA GLY A 453 28.76 -18.64 13.65
C GLY A 453 28.38 -17.42 14.50
N VAL A 454 29.09 -16.31 14.38
CA VAL A 454 28.79 -15.06 15.11
C VAL A 454 28.20 -14.05 14.15
N LEU A 455 27.05 -13.47 14.52
CA LEU A 455 26.44 -12.40 13.75
C LEU A 455 27.16 -11.06 14.03
N PRO A 456 27.81 -10.42 13.03
CA PRO A 456 28.49 -9.16 13.24
C PRO A 456 27.50 -8.03 13.50
N ASP A 457 27.88 -7.05 14.32
CA ASP A 457 27.11 -5.83 14.63
C ASP A 457 25.68 -6.09 15.14
N VAL A 458 25.39 -7.28 15.69
CA VAL A 458 24.05 -7.66 16.16
C VAL A 458 23.56 -6.73 17.28
N ASP A 459 24.44 -6.31 18.16
CA ASP A 459 24.15 -5.38 19.27
C ASP A 459 23.69 -3.99 18.79
N ARG A 460 24.00 -3.64 17.53
CA ARG A 460 23.59 -2.40 16.86
C ARG A 460 22.35 -2.57 15.99
N SER A 461 21.92 -3.82 15.75
CA SER A 461 20.91 -4.17 14.75
C SER A 461 19.49 -4.22 15.34
N PHE A 462 18.52 -3.80 14.55
CA PHE A 462 17.09 -3.93 14.85
C PHE A 462 16.23 -4.05 13.59
N ILE A 463 15.04 -4.61 13.78
CA ILE A 463 13.97 -4.63 12.76
C ILE A 463 12.77 -3.80 13.21
N VAL A 464 11.97 -3.36 12.24
CA VAL A 464 10.68 -2.70 12.52
C VAL A 464 9.58 -3.39 11.75
N LEU A 465 8.46 -3.67 12.41
CA LEU A 465 7.30 -4.33 11.82
C LEU A 465 6.00 -3.72 12.32
N SER A 466 4.90 -3.87 11.55
CA SER A 466 3.59 -3.46 12.02
C SER A 466 3.06 -4.45 13.08
N HIS A 467 2.19 -3.98 13.97
CA HIS A 467 1.66 -4.81 15.08
C HIS A 467 0.82 -6.02 14.64
N ILE A 468 0.42 -6.07 13.37
CA ILE A 468 -0.29 -7.19 12.74
C ILE A 468 0.62 -8.13 11.95
N THR A 469 1.90 -7.79 11.79
CA THR A 469 2.91 -8.65 11.17
C THR A 469 3.32 -9.72 12.16
N THR A 470 3.63 -10.92 11.68
CA THR A 470 3.81 -12.12 12.51
C THR A 470 4.84 -11.99 13.65
N ASP A 471 4.52 -12.54 14.80
CA ASP A 471 5.45 -12.66 15.92
C ASP A 471 6.52 -13.75 15.72
N ALA A 472 6.46 -14.55 14.64
CA ALA A 472 7.57 -15.40 14.21
C ALA A 472 8.84 -14.57 13.94
N LEU A 473 8.68 -13.36 13.35
CA LEU A 473 9.78 -12.40 13.15
C LEU A 473 10.35 -11.87 14.48
N VAL A 474 9.50 -11.64 15.46
CA VAL A 474 9.92 -11.24 16.82
C VAL A 474 10.78 -12.33 17.44
N ARG A 475 10.30 -13.57 17.42
CA ARG A 475 11.02 -14.73 17.97
C ARG A 475 12.32 -15.00 17.25
N LEU A 476 12.33 -14.90 15.92
CA LEU A 476 13.52 -15.02 15.09
C LEU A 476 14.54 -13.93 15.46
N ALA A 477 14.12 -12.67 15.58
CA ALA A 477 15.00 -11.56 15.97
C ALA A 477 15.57 -11.78 17.37
N MET A 478 14.74 -12.19 18.34
CA MET A 478 15.20 -12.52 19.71
C MET A 478 16.23 -13.63 19.73
N LYS A 479 16.07 -14.69 18.92
CA LYS A 479 17.03 -15.80 18.78
C LYS A 479 18.43 -15.30 18.41
N TYR A 480 18.51 -14.28 17.56
CA TYR A 480 19.78 -13.69 17.11
C TYR A 480 20.18 -12.43 17.89
N ASP A 481 19.54 -12.12 19.00
CA ASP A 481 19.74 -10.87 19.80
C ASP A 481 19.59 -9.58 18.97
N VAL A 482 18.67 -9.57 17.98
CA VAL A 482 18.28 -8.40 17.20
C VAL A 482 17.14 -7.68 17.89
N GLY A 483 17.20 -6.33 17.99
CA GLY A 483 16.11 -5.53 18.54
C GLY A 483 14.89 -5.50 17.64
N VAL A 484 13.70 -5.30 18.24
CA VAL A 484 12.43 -5.23 17.52
C VAL A 484 11.64 -4.01 17.95
N ILE A 485 11.09 -3.29 16.97
CA ILE A 485 10.06 -2.25 17.18
C ILE A 485 8.80 -2.70 16.44
N LYS A 486 7.67 -2.75 17.15
CA LYS A 486 6.34 -2.91 16.56
C LYS A 486 5.68 -1.54 16.49
N THR A 487 5.19 -1.17 15.31
CA THR A 487 4.47 0.09 15.08
C THR A 487 3.00 -0.17 14.78
N TRP A 488 2.20 0.88 14.76
CA TRP A 488 0.88 0.82 14.13
C TRP A 488 1.02 0.62 12.62
N VAL A 489 -0.09 0.26 11.96
CA VAL A 489 -0.07 -0.11 10.53
C VAL A 489 0.27 1.07 9.63
N GLY A 490 1.12 0.84 8.67
CA GLY A 490 1.53 1.77 7.62
C GLY A 490 3.04 1.99 7.57
N PHE A 491 3.60 1.94 6.38
CA PHE A 491 5.05 2.03 6.21
C PHE A 491 5.62 3.39 6.63
N ALA A 492 4.81 4.46 6.59
CA ALA A 492 5.16 5.75 7.16
C ALA A 492 5.47 5.66 8.66
N MET A 493 4.69 4.87 9.44
CA MET A 493 4.95 4.62 10.86
C MET A 493 6.27 3.88 11.05
N ILE A 494 6.52 2.85 10.24
CA ILE A 494 7.76 2.05 10.25
C ILE A 494 8.97 2.93 9.97
N ALA A 495 8.95 3.70 8.87
CA ALA A 495 10.06 4.58 8.49
C ALA A 495 10.33 5.66 9.54
N ASN A 496 9.28 6.26 10.10
CA ASN A 496 9.42 7.28 11.13
C ASN A 496 9.98 6.72 12.45
N ALA A 497 9.60 5.50 12.84
CA ALA A 497 10.20 4.84 14.00
C ALA A 497 11.72 4.69 13.82
N VAL A 498 12.19 4.28 12.64
CA VAL A 498 13.64 4.22 12.34
C VAL A 498 14.28 5.60 12.43
N GLN A 499 13.67 6.64 11.87
CA GLN A 499 14.21 8.01 11.92
C GLN A 499 14.32 8.53 13.37
N LYS A 500 13.37 8.20 14.24
CA LYS A 500 13.43 8.56 15.68
C LYS A 500 14.61 7.86 16.37
N ILE A 501 14.86 6.58 16.06
CA ILE A 501 16.04 5.86 16.56
C ILE A 501 17.34 6.54 16.10
N TRP A 502 17.43 6.91 14.84
CA TRP A 502 18.63 7.59 14.32
C TRP A 502 18.87 8.95 14.97
N ALA A 503 17.83 9.69 15.28
CA ALA A 503 17.92 10.97 15.97
C ALA A 503 18.42 10.84 17.43
N GLY A 504 18.56 9.62 17.95
CA GLY A 504 19.02 9.38 19.31
C GLY A 504 17.98 9.72 20.38
N ASN A 505 16.74 9.93 20.00
CA ASN A 505 15.64 10.11 20.92
C ASN A 505 15.44 8.82 21.70
N ASP A 506 15.42 8.91 23.03
CA ASP A 506 15.04 7.79 23.88
C ASP A 506 13.57 7.47 23.57
N LEU A 507 13.34 6.36 22.89
CA LEU A 507 11.99 5.92 22.57
C LEU A 507 11.37 5.36 23.84
N ASP A 508 10.64 6.19 24.52
CA ASP A 508 9.73 5.76 25.55
C ASP A 508 8.38 5.38 24.88
N ASP A 509 7.95 4.12 25.06
CA ASP A 509 6.67 3.63 24.53
C ASP A 509 5.51 4.55 24.91
N SER A 510 5.61 5.25 26.05
CA SER A 510 4.58 6.19 26.53
C SER A 510 4.52 7.49 25.73
N LYS A 511 5.64 7.95 25.14
CA LYS A 511 5.74 9.20 24.36
C LYS A 511 5.32 9.04 22.91
N TYR A 512 5.43 7.81 22.36
CA TYR A 512 5.21 7.54 20.94
C TYR A 512 4.07 6.54 20.71
N ARG A 513 3.08 6.53 21.61
CA ARG A 513 1.89 5.64 21.52
C ARG A 513 1.07 5.83 20.25
N ASP A 514 1.14 6.99 19.65
CA ASP A 514 0.53 7.32 18.35
C ASP A 514 1.24 6.63 17.17
N MET A 515 2.47 6.14 17.36
CA MET A 515 3.29 5.53 16.33
C MET A 515 3.73 4.11 16.70
N ILE A 516 4.20 3.91 17.94
CA ILE A 516 4.85 2.67 18.39
C ILE A 516 3.90 1.89 19.29
N TYR A 517 3.67 0.64 18.93
CA TYR A 517 2.93 -0.32 19.74
C TYR A 517 3.79 -0.94 20.85
N GLN A 518 5.02 -1.39 20.48
CA GLN A 518 5.89 -2.11 21.42
C GLN A 518 7.37 -2.07 20.98
N MET A 519 8.28 -2.09 21.94
CA MET A 519 9.72 -2.27 21.76
C MET A 519 10.24 -3.46 22.54
N ILE A 520 11.05 -4.32 21.90
CA ILE A 520 11.63 -5.54 22.46
C ILE A 520 13.12 -5.53 22.24
N GLY A 521 13.92 -5.73 23.29
CA GLY A 521 15.40 -5.76 23.19
C GLY A 521 16.07 -4.45 22.75
N MET A 522 15.35 -3.32 22.81
CA MET A 522 15.84 -2.01 22.39
C MET A 522 16.46 -1.19 23.52
N ARG A 523 15.94 -1.30 24.75
CA ARG A 523 16.36 -0.48 25.89
C ARG A 523 17.79 -0.82 26.35
N GLY A 524 18.59 0.22 26.61
CA GLY A 524 19.97 0.08 27.09
C GLY A 524 20.96 -0.47 26.04
N ARG A 525 20.59 -0.54 24.76
CA ARG A 525 21.42 -1.00 23.67
C ARG A 525 21.63 0.12 22.64
N PRO A 526 22.83 0.25 22.01
CA PRO A 526 23.11 1.28 21.00
C PRO A 526 22.58 0.89 19.62
N ARG A 527 21.37 0.34 19.53
CA ARG A 527 20.78 -0.19 18.30
C ARG A 527 20.35 0.94 17.35
N ARG A 528 21.11 1.15 16.29
CA ARG A 528 20.86 2.21 15.29
C ARG A 528 20.91 1.72 13.85
N PHE A 529 21.14 0.42 13.62
CA PHE A 529 21.23 -0.15 12.28
C PHE A 529 19.99 -0.98 11.96
N ASN A 530 19.11 -0.46 11.11
CA ASN A 530 17.91 -1.17 10.67
C ASN A 530 18.27 -2.19 9.59
N ILE A 531 17.98 -3.46 9.86
CA ILE A 531 18.21 -4.58 8.93
C ILE A 531 16.96 -5.11 8.27
N GLY A 532 15.77 -4.57 8.60
CA GLY A 532 14.51 -4.93 7.99
C GLY A 532 13.35 -4.07 8.49
N CYS A 533 12.55 -3.60 7.55
CA CYS A 533 11.25 -2.98 7.72
C CYS A 533 10.22 -3.89 7.03
N LEU A 534 9.29 -4.47 7.78
CA LEU A 534 8.47 -5.59 7.33
C LEU A 534 7.00 -5.35 7.63
N GLU A 535 6.15 -5.53 6.64
CA GLU A 535 4.72 -5.32 6.77
C GLU A 535 3.94 -6.49 6.13
N GLN A 536 2.91 -6.99 6.83
CA GLN A 536 2.04 -8.07 6.35
C GLN A 536 1.38 -7.75 4.99
N SER A 537 1.28 -6.48 4.63
CA SER A 537 0.76 -6.02 3.34
C SER A 537 1.75 -6.18 2.17
N ASN A 538 2.65 -7.15 2.22
CA ASN A 538 3.67 -7.43 1.20
C ASN A 538 4.71 -6.30 0.99
N GLY A 539 4.94 -5.47 2.02
CA GLY A 539 5.90 -4.39 2.01
C GLY A 539 7.21 -4.75 2.72
N PHE A 540 8.33 -4.38 2.09
CA PHE A 540 9.68 -4.62 2.62
C PHE A 540 10.65 -3.51 2.22
N SER A 541 11.57 -3.14 3.13
CA SER A 541 12.76 -2.35 2.85
C SER A 541 13.83 -2.57 3.93
N ILE A 542 15.01 -2.01 3.74
CA ILE A 542 16.12 -1.96 4.72
C ILE A 542 16.60 -0.52 4.79
N LEU A 543 16.51 0.12 5.95
CA LEU A 543 16.84 1.54 6.05
C LEU A 543 18.29 1.80 6.50
N GLY A 544 19.00 0.77 7.00
CA GLY A 544 20.41 0.89 7.40
C GLY A 544 20.66 1.70 8.67
N GLY A 545 21.84 2.31 8.74
CA GLY A 545 22.28 3.20 9.83
C GLY A 545 21.84 4.66 9.63
N PRO A 546 22.21 5.55 10.58
CA PRO A 546 21.92 6.98 10.46
C PRO A 546 22.46 7.56 9.14
N PRO A 547 21.68 8.40 8.46
CA PRO A 547 22.10 8.97 7.19
C PRO A 547 23.20 10.00 7.37
N PRO A 548 24.10 10.19 6.37
CA PRO A 548 25.17 11.19 6.42
C PRO A 548 24.65 12.64 6.33
N SER A 549 23.44 12.84 5.85
CA SER A 549 22.73 14.13 5.86
C SER A 549 21.21 13.88 6.03
N PRO A 550 20.42 14.89 6.44
CA PRO A 550 18.99 14.70 6.74
C PRO A 550 18.17 14.06 5.62
N THR A 551 18.48 14.40 4.37
CA THR A 551 17.77 13.91 3.18
C THR A 551 18.41 12.71 2.51
N ALA A 552 19.64 12.32 2.88
CA ALA A 552 20.31 11.16 2.29
C ALA A 552 19.67 9.83 2.70
N LEU A 553 19.89 8.77 1.92
CA LEU A 553 19.59 7.40 2.35
C LEU A 553 20.41 7.04 3.58
N GLY A 554 19.89 6.13 4.41
CA GLY A 554 20.64 5.61 5.56
C GLY A 554 21.94 4.92 5.12
N GLU A 555 22.96 4.92 5.99
CA GLU A 555 24.22 4.22 5.72
C GLU A 555 23.95 2.73 5.52
N GLY A 556 24.34 2.18 4.37
CA GLY A 556 24.02 0.79 4.02
C GLY A 556 22.51 0.51 3.90
N GLY A 557 21.70 1.55 3.76
CA GLY A 557 20.24 1.47 3.63
C GLY A 557 19.73 1.65 2.20
N HIS A 558 18.49 1.27 2.00
CA HIS A 558 17.70 1.42 0.78
C HIS A 558 16.63 2.52 0.97
N VAL A 559 15.68 2.62 0.04
CA VAL A 559 14.60 3.62 0.12
C VAL A 559 13.79 3.52 1.41
N ARG A 560 13.29 4.67 1.88
CA ARG A 560 12.54 4.77 3.14
C ARG A 560 11.04 4.52 2.97
N ASP A 561 10.68 3.76 1.94
CA ASP A 561 9.35 3.20 1.75
C ASP A 561 9.49 1.78 1.20
N LYS A 562 8.37 1.10 0.97
CA LYS A 562 8.34 -0.26 0.45
C LYS A 562 8.96 -0.34 -0.95
N ASP A 563 9.72 -1.41 -1.21
CA ASP A 563 10.22 -1.72 -2.54
C ASP A 563 9.99 -3.19 -2.90
N GLY A 564 8.95 -3.43 -3.72
CA GLY A 564 8.61 -4.75 -4.22
C GLY A 564 9.62 -5.28 -5.23
N ILE A 565 10.32 -4.41 -5.95
CA ILE A 565 11.40 -4.79 -6.88
C ILE A 565 12.59 -5.34 -6.09
N PHE A 566 13.03 -4.61 -5.11
CA PHE A 566 14.10 -5.00 -4.18
C PHE A 566 13.80 -6.32 -3.48
N ALA A 567 12.61 -6.42 -2.88
CA ALA A 567 12.17 -7.61 -2.19
C ALA A 567 12.08 -8.83 -3.14
N SER A 568 11.62 -8.64 -4.38
CA SER A 568 11.56 -9.70 -5.41
C SER A 568 12.93 -10.32 -5.65
N ILE A 569 13.97 -9.53 -5.75
CA ILE A 569 15.33 -10.01 -6.01
C ILE A 569 15.91 -10.76 -4.82
N LEU A 570 15.71 -10.25 -3.60
CA LEU A 570 16.16 -10.95 -2.39
C LEU A 570 15.44 -12.28 -2.20
N LEU A 571 14.13 -12.34 -2.46
CA LEU A 571 13.36 -13.59 -2.40
C LEU A 571 13.78 -14.58 -3.51
N ALA A 572 14.16 -14.09 -4.69
CA ALA A 572 14.74 -14.94 -5.75
C ALA A 572 16.11 -15.49 -5.33
N GLU A 573 16.93 -14.73 -4.60
CA GLU A 573 18.17 -15.20 -4.00
C GLU A 573 17.90 -16.33 -2.98
N VAL A 574 16.89 -16.18 -2.12
CA VAL A 574 16.48 -17.27 -1.18
C VAL A 574 16.04 -18.52 -1.95
N ALA A 575 15.36 -18.37 -3.08
CA ALA A 575 14.98 -19.52 -3.91
C ALA A 575 16.20 -20.20 -4.54
N ALA A 576 17.21 -19.44 -4.95
CA ALA A 576 18.49 -19.99 -5.42
C ALA A 576 19.24 -20.74 -4.31
N TYR A 577 19.22 -20.22 -3.10
CA TYR A 577 19.77 -20.89 -1.92
C TYR A 577 19.03 -22.20 -1.64
N ALA A 578 17.69 -22.20 -1.61
CA ALA A 578 16.90 -23.41 -1.46
C ALA A 578 17.30 -24.48 -2.49
N LYS A 579 17.42 -24.07 -3.75
CA LYS A 579 17.86 -24.93 -4.85
C LYS A 579 19.26 -25.47 -4.62
N SER A 580 20.18 -24.70 -4.07
CA SER A 580 21.56 -25.11 -3.76
C SER A 580 21.61 -26.22 -2.69
N GLN A 581 20.62 -26.25 -1.80
CA GLN A 581 20.46 -27.27 -0.77
C GLN A 581 19.60 -28.48 -1.23
N GLY A 582 19.13 -28.48 -2.47
CA GLY A 582 18.19 -29.50 -2.97
C GLY A 582 16.79 -29.40 -2.36
N LEU A 583 16.45 -28.24 -1.79
CA LEU A 583 15.20 -27.96 -1.08
C LEU A 583 14.28 -27.05 -1.89
N THR A 584 13.03 -26.95 -1.47
CA THR A 584 12.09 -25.89 -1.87
C THR A 584 11.98 -24.86 -0.75
N LEU A 585 11.35 -23.70 -1.02
CA LEU A 585 11.06 -22.69 0.02
C LEU A 585 10.19 -23.28 1.15
N PHE A 586 9.29 -24.20 0.84
CA PHE A 586 8.52 -24.95 1.85
C PHE A 586 9.38 -25.72 2.81
N HIS A 587 10.38 -26.45 2.28
CA HIS A 587 11.29 -27.22 3.12
C HIS A 587 12.17 -26.31 3.98
N LEU A 588 12.60 -25.15 3.45
CA LEU A 588 13.35 -24.17 4.25
C LEU A 588 12.50 -23.64 5.43
N LEU A 589 11.22 -23.33 5.19
CA LEU A 589 10.30 -22.93 6.25
C LEU A 589 10.14 -24.03 7.31
N ASP A 590 9.92 -25.27 6.88
CA ASP A 590 9.74 -26.40 7.80
C ASP A 590 10.99 -26.64 8.65
N GLU A 591 12.16 -26.74 8.01
CA GLU A 591 13.40 -27.12 8.67
C GLU A 591 13.99 -26.04 9.56
N HIS A 592 13.91 -24.80 9.14
CA HIS A 592 14.64 -23.70 9.78
C HIS A 592 13.77 -22.69 10.54
N ILE A 593 12.46 -22.70 10.31
CA ILE A 593 11.53 -21.78 10.96
C ILE A 593 10.55 -22.57 11.84
N TYR A 594 9.75 -23.45 11.25
CA TYR A 594 8.63 -24.05 11.97
C TYR A 594 9.08 -25.09 13.00
N LEU A 595 10.07 -25.91 12.68
CA LEU A 595 10.64 -26.91 13.59
C LEU A 595 11.66 -26.32 14.57
N ASP A 596 12.05 -25.07 14.40
CA ASP A 596 12.94 -24.39 15.35
C ASP A 596 12.14 -24.03 16.62
N PRO A 597 12.51 -24.55 17.80
CA PRO A 597 11.77 -24.32 19.06
C PRO A 597 11.82 -22.85 19.52
N ASP A 598 12.85 -22.10 19.11
CA ASP A 598 12.96 -20.70 19.45
C ASP A 598 12.03 -19.82 18.61
N ILE A 599 11.62 -20.29 17.42
CA ILE A 599 10.72 -19.59 16.52
C ILE A 599 9.33 -20.23 16.56
N GLY A 600 9.15 -21.41 15.94
CA GLY A 600 7.92 -22.18 15.89
C GLY A 600 7.02 -21.88 14.70
N TYR A 601 5.95 -22.66 14.57
CA TYR A 601 4.98 -22.50 13.50
C TYR A 601 3.85 -21.57 13.91
N PHE A 602 3.68 -20.51 13.13
CA PHE A 602 2.57 -19.58 13.24
C PHE A 602 1.69 -19.68 12.00
N VAL A 603 0.39 -19.79 12.20
CA VAL A 603 -0.60 -19.52 11.14
C VAL A 603 -0.96 -18.06 11.22
N THR A 604 -0.68 -17.32 10.14
CA THR A 604 -0.99 -15.89 10.04
C THR A 604 -1.63 -15.61 8.69
N TYR A 605 -2.80 -15.03 8.68
CA TYR A 605 -3.46 -14.48 7.50
C TYR A 605 -4.60 -13.56 7.91
N TYR A 606 -5.23 -12.92 6.95
CA TYR A 606 -6.45 -12.17 7.19
C TYR A 606 -7.53 -12.51 6.16
N GLU A 607 -8.78 -12.32 6.57
CA GLU A 607 -9.94 -12.30 5.69
C GLU A 607 -10.58 -10.92 5.71
N SER A 608 -11.09 -10.47 4.57
CA SER A 608 -11.78 -9.19 4.45
C SER A 608 -13.30 -9.35 4.48
N THR A 609 -14.00 -8.35 4.99
CA THR A 609 -15.44 -8.15 4.81
C THR A 609 -15.65 -6.75 4.22
N PRO A 610 -16.34 -6.61 3.08
CA PRO A 610 -16.78 -7.69 2.17
C PRO A 610 -15.61 -8.53 1.67
N GLN A 611 -15.89 -9.76 1.25
CA GLN A 611 -14.87 -10.65 0.70
C GLN A 611 -14.21 -10.07 -0.56
N TRP A 612 -15.00 -9.36 -1.38
CA TRP A 612 -14.59 -8.67 -2.58
C TRP A 612 -15.09 -7.23 -2.54
N GLY A 613 -14.29 -6.31 -3.08
CA GLY A 613 -14.63 -4.90 -3.14
C GLY A 613 -14.67 -4.22 -1.78
N GLU A 614 -15.63 -3.33 -1.59
CA GLU A 614 -15.75 -2.44 -0.45
C GLU A 614 -17.19 -2.37 0.05
N PHE A 615 -17.39 -1.94 1.28
CA PHE A 615 -18.68 -1.47 1.77
C PHE A 615 -19.12 -0.25 0.94
N LYS A 616 -20.25 -0.36 0.22
CA LYS A 616 -20.69 0.64 -0.75
C LYS A 616 -21.66 1.64 -0.13
N GLY A 617 -21.48 2.92 -0.47
CA GLY A 617 -22.39 3.99 -0.10
C GLY A 617 -22.57 4.17 1.41
N LEU A 618 -23.65 4.83 1.80
CA LEU A 618 -23.95 5.11 3.20
C LEU A 618 -24.35 3.87 3.99
N GLU A 619 -25.11 2.97 3.39
CA GLU A 619 -25.54 1.70 3.99
C GLU A 619 -24.32 0.82 4.32
N GLY A 620 -23.37 0.70 3.38
CA GLY A 620 -22.15 -0.05 3.61
C GLY A 620 -21.29 0.57 4.72
N LEU A 621 -21.20 1.89 4.78
CA LEU A 621 -20.49 2.58 5.86
C LEU A 621 -21.15 2.31 7.23
N THR A 622 -22.47 2.34 7.31
CA THR A 622 -23.22 2.02 8.52
C THR A 622 -22.94 0.58 8.96
N THR A 623 -23.03 -0.38 8.03
CA THR A 623 -22.75 -1.79 8.28
C THR A 623 -21.33 -1.98 8.84
N LYS A 624 -20.33 -1.35 8.24
CA LYS A 624 -18.94 -1.38 8.72
C LYS A 624 -18.81 -0.89 10.16
N ILE A 625 -19.46 0.23 10.48
CA ILE A 625 -19.42 0.84 11.81
C ILE A 625 -20.14 -0.05 12.83
N ASP A 626 -21.27 -0.64 12.49
CA ASP A 626 -22.02 -1.51 13.37
C ASP A 626 -21.26 -2.79 13.72
N ILE A 627 -20.55 -3.37 12.74
CA ILE A 627 -19.66 -4.50 13.00
C ILE A 627 -18.57 -4.10 14.01
N LEU A 628 -17.94 -2.94 13.85
CA LEU A 628 -16.95 -2.45 14.80
C LEU A 628 -17.53 -2.19 16.19
N ARG A 629 -18.74 -1.60 16.30
CA ARG A 629 -19.44 -1.40 17.57
C ARG A 629 -19.72 -2.72 18.28
N ARG A 630 -20.14 -3.76 17.55
CA ARG A 630 -20.35 -5.11 18.09
C ARG A 630 -19.03 -5.71 18.56
N CYS A 631 -17.92 -5.57 17.83
CA CYS A 631 -16.60 -6.00 18.26
C CYS A 631 -16.15 -5.29 19.56
N VAL A 632 -16.34 -3.97 19.65
CA VAL A 632 -16.05 -3.19 20.88
C VAL A 632 -16.90 -3.69 22.04
N LYS A 633 -18.18 -3.99 21.84
CA LYS A 633 -19.06 -4.58 22.88
C LYS A 633 -18.53 -5.92 23.37
N LEU A 634 -18.14 -6.82 22.47
CA LEU A 634 -17.54 -8.11 22.84
C LEU A 634 -16.23 -7.91 23.63
N SER A 635 -15.38 -6.98 23.22
CA SER A 635 -14.15 -6.66 23.94
C SER A 635 -14.44 -6.17 25.37
N LYS A 636 -15.38 -5.24 25.55
CA LYS A 636 -15.78 -4.75 26.89
C LYS A 636 -16.40 -5.86 27.77
N GLN A 637 -17.09 -6.83 27.21
CA GLN A 637 -17.57 -8.01 27.91
C GLN A 637 -16.41 -8.85 28.46
N VAL A 638 -15.39 -9.13 27.63
CA VAL A 638 -14.17 -9.84 28.05
C VAL A 638 -13.45 -9.07 29.18
N GLN A 639 -13.27 -7.76 29.00
CA GLN A 639 -12.63 -6.89 30.03
C GLN A 639 -13.39 -6.84 31.36
N SER A 640 -14.71 -7.02 31.31
CA SER A 640 -15.55 -7.13 32.56
C SER A 640 -15.59 -8.52 33.16
N GLY A 641 -14.83 -9.49 32.66
CA GLY A 641 -14.74 -10.85 33.14
C GLY A 641 -15.79 -11.81 32.57
N GLN A 642 -16.62 -11.40 31.63
CA GLN A 642 -17.55 -12.29 30.94
C GLN A 642 -16.79 -13.23 29.99
N SER A 643 -17.22 -14.51 29.96
CA SER A 643 -16.56 -15.51 29.09
C SER A 643 -16.95 -15.32 27.63
N LEU A 644 -15.96 -15.23 26.77
CA LEU A 644 -16.09 -15.30 25.33
C LEU A 644 -15.31 -16.51 24.80
N THR A 645 -15.89 -17.25 23.86
CA THR A 645 -15.26 -18.44 23.29
C THR A 645 -15.30 -18.35 21.76
N LEU A 646 -14.15 -18.55 21.11
CA LEU A 646 -14.02 -18.61 19.66
C LEU A 646 -13.62 -20.03 19.24
N ALA A 647 -14.47 -20.71 18.48
CA ALA A 647 -14.26 -22.10 18.03
C ALA A 647 -13.86 -23.07 19.16
N GLY A 648 -14.41 -22.91 20.37
CA GLY A 648 -14.09 -23.72 21.55
C GLY A 648 -12.89 -23.25 22.38
N THR A 649 -12.16 -22.23 21.94
CA THR A 649 -11.03 -21.64 22.67
C THR A 649 -11.51 -20.39 23.41
N ARG A 650 -11.23 -20.33 24.72
CA ARG A 650 -11.55 -19.16 25.54
C ARG A 650 -10.68 -17.98 25.18
N VAL A 651 -11.28 -16.82 25.01
CA VAL A 651 -10.58 -15.53 24.96
C VAL A 651 -10.18 -15.15 26.39
N LEU A 652 -8.88 -14.95 26.59
CA LEU A 652 -8.33 -14.65 27.94
C LEU A 652 -8.34 -13.16 28.23
N GLU A 653 -8.07 -12.33 27.22
CA GLU A 653 -7.95 -10.88 27.34
C GLU A 653 -8.35 -10.21 26.03
N SER A 654 -8.71 -8.93 26.09
CA SER A 654 -8.95 -8.13 24.88
C SER A 654 -8.49 -6.68 25.06
N GLU A 655 -8.06 -6.08 23.94
CA GLU A 655 -7.62 -4.69 23.87
C GLU A 655 -8.29 -3.97 22.70
N ILE A 656 -8.60 -2.67 22.90
CA ILE A 656 -9.12 -1.78 21.86
C ILE A 656 -8.02 -0.78 21.55
N PHE A 657 -7.57 -0.74 20.28
CA PHE A 657 -6.51 0.14 19.82
C PHE A 657 -7.10 1.37 19.14
N SER A 658 -7.14 2.47 19.90
CA SER A 658 -7.61 3.78 19.45
C SER A 658 -6.45 4.76 19.55
N VAL A 659 -5.87 5.15 18.40
CA VAL A 659 -4.69 6.03 18.33
C VAL A 659 -4.98 7.37 17.64
N GLY A 660 -6.23 7.60 17.23
CA GLY A 660 -6.67 8.86 16.62
C GLY A 660 -6.19 9.09 15.19
N LYS A 661 -5.90 8.01 14.46
CA LYS A 661 -5.28 8.06 13.13
C LYS A 661 -6.18 8.63 12.03
N TYR A 662 -7.48 8.49 12.16
CA TYR A 662 -8.45 8.90 11.14
C TYR A 662 -9.40 9.99 11.66
N ALA A 663 -9.52 11.12 10.96
CA ALA A 663 -10.42 12.21 11.30
C ALA A 663 -11.79 12.06 10.61
N GLU A 664 -12.52 10.96 10.88
CA GLU A 664 -13.84 10.72 10.29
C GLU A 664 -14.98 11.26 11.15
N ALA A 665 -15.98 11.89 10.54
CA ALA A 665 -17.03 12.61 11.24
C ALA A 665 -18.00 11.74 12.07
N HIS A 666 -18.02 10.42 11.82
CA HIS A 666 -18.88 9.45 12.52
C HIS A 666 -18.15 8.64 13.58
N ARG A 667 -16.92 9.06 13.96
CA ARG A 667 -16.15 8.41 15.02
C ARG A 667 -16.71 8.76 16.39
N TRP A 668 -16.66 7.77 17.29
CA TRP A 668 -16.80 7.98 18.72
C TRP A 668 -15.42 8.02 19.39
N ALA A 669 -15.37 8.48 20.65
CA ALA A 669 -14.13 8.75 21.37
C ALA A 669 -13.11 7.59 21.42
N ASP A 670 -13.60 6.33 21.44
CA ASP A 670 -12.77 5.12 21.46
C ASP A 670 -12.84 4.36 20.12
N PHE A 671 -12.87 5.08 19.00
CA PHE A 671 -12.92 4.44 17.67
C PHE A 671 -11.68 3.53 17.48
N PRO A 672 -11.87 2.24 17.17
CA PRO A 672 -10.78 1.29 17.07
C PRO A 672 -10.05 1.38 15.72
N ASP A 673 -9.38 2.49 15.47
CA ASP A 673 -8.73 2.76 14.19
C ASP A 673 -7.54 1.82 13.90
N GLU A 674 -6.93 1.23 14.92
CA GLU A 674 -5.94 0.15 14.78
C GLU A 674 -6.50 -1.23 15.15
N GLY A 675 -7.79 -1.29 15.56
CA GLY A 675 -8.56 -2.51 15.70
C GLY A 675 -8.87 -2.92 17.15
N ILE A 676 -9.49 -4.08 17.24
CA ILE A 676 -9.82 -4.76 18.50
C ILE A 676 -9.14 -6.12 18.47
N ARG A 677 -8.32 -6.42 19.48
CA ARG A 677 -7.58 -7.67 19.59
C ARG A 677 -8.12 -8.53 20.71
N PHE A 678 -8.25 -9.83 20.44
CA PHE A 678 -8.69 -10.88 21.37
C PHE A 678 -7.55 -11.88 21.53
N TYR A 679 -6.96 -11.97 22.73
CA TYR A 679 -5.85 -12.86 23.03
C TYR A 679 -6.38 -14.24 23.45
N LEU A 680 -5.71 -15.30 22.95
CA LEU A 680 -6.15 -16.70 23.06
C LEU A 680 -5.21 -17.57 23.89
N ASP A 681 -4.02 -17.06 24.22
CA ASP A 681 -3.05 -17.71 25.11
C ASP A 681 -2.41 -16.69 26.07
N GLU A 682 -1.80 -17.21 27.17
CA GLU A 682 -1.18 -16.39 28.22
C GLU A 682 0.06 -15.64 27.73
N ASP A 683 0.80 -16.22 26.79
CA ASP A 683 2.01 -15.65 26.21
C ASP A 683 1.71 -14.57 25.16
N ARG A 684 0.44 -14.38 24.80
CA ARG A 684 -0.06 -13.45 23.78
C ARG A 684 0.49 -13.71 22.36
N TRP A 685 0.92 -14.94 22.06
CA TRP A 685 1.36 -15.35 20.73
C TRP A 685 0.22 -15.76 19.80
N SER A 686 -0.96 -16.06 20.37
CA SER A 686 -2.16 -16.39 19.59
C SER A 686 -3.24 -15.34 19.84
N TYR A 687 -3.74 -14.73 18.78
CA TYR A 687 -4.75 -13.67 18.85
C TYR A 687 -5.53 -13.52 17.56
N LEU A 688 -6.71 -12.88 17.66
CA LEU A 688 -7.50 -12.40 16.53
C LEU A 688 -7.68 -10.90 16.65
N THR A 689 -7.41 -10.15 15.57
CA THR A 689 -7.58 -8.69 15.53
C THR A 689 -8.57 -8.32 14.43
N VAL A 690 -9.65 -7.61 14.79
CA VAL A 690 -10.60 -7.03 13.83
C VAL A 690 -10.28 -5.54 13.68
N ARG A 691 -10.00 -5.10 12.46
CA ARG A 691 -9.60 -3.70 12.21
C ARG A 691 -10.15 -3.13 10.90
N PRO A 692 -10.42 -1.81 10.85
CA PRO A 692 -10.70 -1.14 9.59
C PRO A 692 -9.45 -1.13 8.70
N SER A 693 -9.63 -1.27 7.38
CA SER A 693 -8.55 -1.07 6.42
C SER A 693 -8.24 0.42 6.29
N GLY A 694 -6.96 0.74 6.18
CA GLY A 694 -6.50 2.12 5.96
C GLY A 694 -6.45 2.55 4.49
N THR A 695 -6.69 1.61 3.57
CA THR A 695 -6.52 1.82 2.11
C THR A 695 -7.79 1.55 1.31
N SER A 696 -8.82 0.98 1.94
CA SER A 696 -10.08 0.62 1.31
C SER A 696 -11.22 0.62 2.33
N GLN A 697 -12.47 0.75 1.89
CA GLN A 697 -13.65 0.71 2.76
C GLN A 697 -14.04 -0.74 3.12
N CYS A 698 -13.14 -1.47 3.80
CA CYS A 698 -13.39 -2.83 4.28
C CYS A 698 -12.93 -3.02 5.72
N LEU A 699 -13.33 -4.14 6.32
CA LEU A 699 -12.78 -4.65 7.59
C LEU A 699 -11.89 -5.85 7.32
N ARG A 700 -10.87 -6.04 8.15
CA ARG A 700 -9.96 -7.18 8.09
C ARG A 700 -9.94 -7.91 9.43
N TYR A 701 -10.11 -9.23 9.35
CA TYR A 701 -9.99 -10.16 10.46
C TYR A 701 -8.62 -10.82 10.37
N HIS A 702 -7.63 -10.25 11.08
CA HIS A 702 -6.28 -10.81 11.16
C HIS A 702 -6.24 -11.87 12.24
N ILE A 703 -5.75 -13.05 11.93
CA ILE A 703 -5.53 -14.11 12.90
C ILE A 703 -4.06 -14.49 12.95
N GLN A 704 -3.57 -14.72 14.15
CA GLN A 704 -2.30 -15.39 14.41
C GLN A 704 -2.52 -16.49 15.44
N LEU A 705 -2.12 -17.72 15.10
CA LEU A 705 -2.13 -18.87 16.00
C LEU A 705 -0.76 -19.53 16.02
N LYS A 706 -0.17 -19.68 17.21
CA LYS A 706 1.06 -20.44 17.41
C LYS A 706 0.73 -21.90 17.68
N ALA A 707 1.26 -22.81 16.87
CA ALA A 707 1.11 -24.25 17.09
C ALA A 707 1.92 -24.70 18.32
N GLN A 708 1.29 -25.54 19.15
CA GLN A 708 1.92 -26.10 20.35
C GLN A 708 2.46 -27.51 20.06
N ASN A 709 3.59 -27.87 20.70
CA ASN A 709 4.18 -29.21 20.67
C ASN A 709 4.44 -29.71 19.23
N LEU A 710 5.05 -28.88 18.39
CA LEU A 710 5.42 -29.20 17.02
C LEU A 710 6.68 -30.07 17.00
N THR A 711 6.64 -31.14 16.24
CA THR A 711 7.77 -32.05 16.01
C THR A 711 7.82 -32.45 14.52
N ARG A 712 8.94 -33.01 14.08
CA ARG A 712 9.08 -33.52 12.71
C ARG A 712 8.00 -34.55 12.33
N ASP A 713 7.60 -35.38 13.27
CA ASP A 713 6.63 -36.45 13.04
C ASP A 713 5.20 -35.96 12.93
N ASN A 714 4.89 -34.82 13.56
CA ASN A 714 3.52 -34.30 13.61
C ASN A 714 3.28 -33.00 12.84
N ILE A 715 4.31 -32.45 12.20
CA ILE A 715 4.24 -31.12 11.54
C ILE A 715 3.09 -31.00 10.55
N ILE A 716 2.86 -32.01 9.71
CA ILE A 716 1.79 -32.01 8.71
C ILE A 716 0.43 -31.92 9.40
N GLN A 717 0.19 -32.79 10.39
CA GLN A 717 -1.06 -32.80 11.14
C GLN A 717 -1.28 -31.48 11.89
N LYS A 718 -0.24 -30.95 12.53
CA LYS A 718 -0.31 -29.65 13.24
C LYS A 718 -0.62 -28.49 12.30
N LYS A 719 -0.05 -28.47 11.10
CA LYS A 719 -0.40 -27.49 10.07
C LYS A 719 -1.89 -27.56 9.71
N VAL A 720 -2.42 -28.77 9.46
CA VAL A 720 -3.84 -28.97 9.16
C VAL A 720 -4.72 -28.47 10.30
N ASP A 721 -4.43 -28.90 11.51
CA ASP A 721 -5.26 -28.61 12.69
C ASP A 721 -5.27 -27.11 13.03
N THR A 722 -4.08 -26.46 13.00
CA THR A 722 -3.95 -25.05 13.32
C THR A 722 -4.61 -24.17 12.24
N ASN A 723 -4.44 -24.48 10.95
CA ASN A 723 -5.14 -23.77 9.88
C ASN A 723 -6.66 -23.92 9.97
N ARG A 724 -7.16 -25.13 10.24
CA ARG A 724 -8.60 -25.40 10.42
C ARG A 724 -9.16 -24.66 11.64
N LEU A 725 -8.40 -24.59 12.73
CA LEU A 725 -8.78 -23.85 13.92
C LEU A 725 -8.86 -22.35 13.62
N ALA A 726 -7.87 -21.78 12.93
CA ALA A 726 -7.86 -20.38 12.52
C ALA A 726 -9.09 -20.00 11.67
N GLN A 727 -9.43 -20.82 10.67
CA GLN A 727 -10.63 -20.63 9.84
C GLN A 727 -11.91 -20.63 10.70
N ARG A 728 -12.05 -21.60 11.61
CA ARG A 728 -13.22 -21.66 12.50
C ARG A 728 -13.31 -20.47 13.45
N MET A 729 -12.17 -19.91 13.91
CA MET A 729 -12.15 -18.74 14.77
C MET A 729 -12.61 -17.49 14.03
N ILE A 730 -12.12 -17.25 12.80
CA ILE A 730 -12.60 -16.14 11.97
C ILE A 730 -14.09 -16.28 11.68
N SER A 731 -14.54 -17.47 11.27
CA SER A 731 -15.98 -17.73 11.04
C SER A 731 -16.80 -17.51 12.32
N GLY A 732 -16.26 -17.90 13.48
CA GLY A 732 -16.90 -17.73 14.79
C GLY A 732 -17.10 -16.26 15.16
N ILE A 733 -16.06 -15.42 15.05
CA ILE A 733 -16.21 -13.98 15.34
C ILE A 733 -17.14 -13.31 14.32
N ARG A 734 -17.03 -13.64 13.03
CA ARG A 734 -17.90 -13.10 11.98
C ARG A 734 -19.36 -13.38 12.25
N SER A 735 -19.72 -14.60 12.63
CA SER A 735 -21.10 -14.97 12.97
C SER A 735 -21.67 -14.21 14.18
N MET A 736 -20.82 -13.68 15.07
CA MET A 736 -21.24 -12.86 16.21
C MET A 736 -21.42 -11.38 15.86
N VAL A 737 -20.67 -10.88 14.86
CA VAL A 737 -20.63 -9.44 14.58
C VAL A 737 -21.19 -9.04 13.22
N GLU A 738 -21.23 -9.95 12.25
CA GLU A 738 -21.82 -9.76 10.91
C GLU A 738 -23.26 -10.29 10.85
N ILE A 739 -24.06 -10.04 11.88
CA ILE A 739 -25.47 -10.45 11.89
C ILE A 739 -26.21 -9.60 10.86
N GLU A 740 -26.83 -10.24 9.87
CA GLU A 740 -27.80 -9.59 9.01
C GLU A 740 -28.94 -9.07 9.87
N GLY A 741 -29.18 -7.75 9.81
CA GLY A 741 -30.22 -7.08 10.55
C GLY A 741 -31.60 -7.31 9.93
#